data_11bad0f5670aa1fe958c405e071ac866
#
_entry.id   11bad0f5670aa1fe958c405e071ac866
#
_cell.length_a   1.000
_cell.length_b   1.000
_cell.length_c   1.000
_cell.angle_alpha   90.00
_cell.angle_beta   90.00
_cell.angle_gamma   90.00
#
_symmetry.space_group_name_H-M   'P 1'
#
loop_
_entity.id
_entity.type
_entity.pdbx_description
1 polymer ?
#
loop_
_entity_poly.entity_id
_entity_poly.type
_entity_poly.pdbx_seq_one_letter_code
_entity_poly.pdbx_strand_id
1 'polypeptide(L)'
;MRKLNVGVLFGGLSIEREVSFNSGRTICDHLDTELYNVIPLFQSIENKLYILPFSFLYRGKIADFAHRLDTQARQVCWDELPQLVDFVYIATHGLYAEDGRLQGMLELLKIPYLGSKVFASAVSMHKSVYKEMLGDQVCTPRGFELSAQQIQNFDEQFVHTQMQKHAISFPCIVKPVSEGSSFGVTVVHAQENLYKALHFAAFVSGPQGQSVLVEEKIEGMEFTCIMLTDYKTGKVFALPPTEIIINAGAQIFDYEQKYMPGRVMERTPPACGQELIEKIQQTCITTMELLEIKNMARIDGFLTRDNQVCIIDVNPLSGMAPSSFLFRQAAEIGMHHAQLINHLIKTDLQQIDMNYEKEHKELIGRMRVGVIMGGPSNERETSLDSGRNVCYKLSHEKYEVIPLFADKNMHLYKMTDALLVHTSTREVTENLHKATRVQWSDLPKEIDFAFLALHGAPGENGVVQGALEMLQIPYNGPGVFTSALCMDKFKTNNFLRSHGIAVPANWLVSKTEYLGGIDIQKVETFLDQSGGACIVKPHDDGCSVMVHKAESVQEILQALALIFETKEYALLEEYIVGMELTVGVVGNSPETMRALAPSQSIAKKGVLSMEEKFLPGAGENQTPAQLAPEDIVRVQEAVKNAFIAVRGCGYSRIDCFFQNEMQSPTGKKRVVILEINTLPALTPATCLFHQAAEEGLRPTDLLDEIIMLGKHIHKKYEAVSVDTALDTQEQTQSEV
;
A
#
# COMPACT_ATOMS: atom_id res chain seq x y z
N MET A 1 12.97 29.06 -14.94
CA MET A 1 11.93 28.57 -15.87
C MET A 1 10.62 28.43 -15.10
N ARG A 2 9.46 28.64 -15.72
CA ARG A 2 8.15 28.37 -15.11
C ARG A 2 8.00 26.86 -14.94
N LYS A 3 7.55 26.39 -13.77
CA LYS A 3 7.17 24.98 -13.58
C LYS A 3 5.96 24.63 -14.46
N LEU A 4 5.94 23.42 -15.02
CA LEU A 4 4.76 22.92 -15.74
C LEU A 4 3.65 22.54 -14.78
N ASN A 5 2.43 22.91 -15.09
CA ASN A 5 1.24 22.46 -14.40
C ASN A 5 0.86 21.07 -14.92
N VAL A 6 1.14 20.02 -14.15
CA VAL A 6 0.81 18.64 -14.51
C VAL A 6 -0.47 18.25 -13.81
N GLY A 7 -1.55 18.09 -14.59
CA GLY A 7 -2.81 17.53 -14.11
C GLY A 7 -2.71 16.00 -14.04
N VAL A 8 -2.69 15.44 -12.85
CA VAL A 8 -2.74 13.97 -12.69
C VAL A 8 -4.19 13.55 -12.64
N LEU A 9 -4.67 12.90 -13.70
CA LEU A 9 -6.08 12.50 -13.84
C LEU A 9 -6.28 11.07 -13.36
N PHE A 10 -7.14 10.86 -12.37
CA PHE A 10 -7.46 9.57 -11.78
C PHE A 10 -8.91 9.47 -11.29
N GLY A 11 -9.33 8.29 -10.76
CA GLY A 11 -10.72 7.96 -10.50
C GLY A 11 -11.35 7.37 -11.75
N GLY A 12 -12.38 7.99 -12.32
CA GLY A 12 -12.98 7.59 -13.59
C GLY A 12 -14.27 6.80 -13.46
N LEU A 13 -14.79 6.38 -14.63
CA LEU A 13 -16.10 5.75 -14.79
C LEU A 13 -16.03 4.22 -14.74
N SER A 14 -14.83 3.65 -14.84
CA SER A 14 -14.64 2.20 -14.89
C SER A 14 -14.74 1.52 -13.54
N ILE A 15 -14.87 0.21 -13.53
CA ILE A 15 -14.81 -0.62 -12.33
C ILE A 15 -13.41 -0.58 -11.68
N GLU A 16 -12.38 -0.14 -12.39
CA GLU A 16 -10.98 -0.01 -11.93
C GLU A 16 -10.69 1.35 -11.26
N ARG A 17 -11.72 2.14 -10.90
CA ARG A 17 -11.58 3.49 -10.33
C ARG A 17 -10.75 3.56 -9.05
N GLU A 18 -10.78 2.52 -8.20
CA GLU A 18 -9.95 2.45 -6.99
C GLU A 18 -8.47 2.18 -7.34
N VAL A 19 -8.21 1.36 -8.35
CA VAL A 19 -6.84 1.15 -8.90
C VAL A 19 -6.33 2.46 -9.50
N SER A 20 -7.17 3.19 -10.23
CA SER A 20 -6.88 4.52 -10.78
C SER A 20 -6.56 5.53 -9.68
N PHE A 21 -7.31 5.51 -8.57
CA PHE A 21 -7.05 6.38 -7.41
C PHE A 21 -5.68 6.11 -6.80
N ASN A 22 -5.32 4.84 -6.58
CA ASN A 22 -4.01 4.45 -6.07
C ASN A 22 -2.85 4.82 -7.02
N SER A 23 -3.06 4.65 -8.32
CA SER A 23 -2.10 5.08 -9.36
C SER A 23 -1.91 6.60 -9.33
N GLY A 24 -2.99 7.38 -9.32
CA GLY A 24 -2.94 8.84 -9.27
C GLY A 24 -2.24 9.37 -8.03
N ARG A 25 -2.50 8.78 -6.86
CA ARG A 25 -1.79 9.11 -5.62
C ARG A 25 -0.29 8.86 -5.76
N THR A 26 0.11 7.70 -6.27
CA THR A 26 1.52 7.36 -6.47
C THR A 26 2.20 8.37 -7.39
N ILE A 27 1.57 8.76 -8.50
CA ILE A 27 2.12 9.75 -9.41
C ILE A 27 2.24 11.11 -8.74
N CYS A 28 1.20 11.58 -8.04
CA CYS A 28 1.25 12.85 -7.30
C CYS A 28 2.37 12.87 -6.25
N ASP A 29 2.65 11.75 -5.60
CA ASP A 29 3.69 11.63 -4.58
C ASP A 29 5.12 11.64 -5.17
N HIS A 30 5.30 11.20 -6.43
CA HIS A 30 6.63 11.01 -7.03
C HIS A 30 6.97 12.00 -8.15
N LEU A 31 6.03 12.88 -8.53
CA LEU A 31 6.34 13.97 -9.45
C LEU A 31 7.38 14.90 -8.85
N ASP A 32 8.40 15.22 -9.62
CA ASP A 32 9.44 16.18 -9.22
C ASP A 32 8.85 17.58 -9.06
N THR A 33 8.64 18.00 -7.81
CA THR A 33 8.04 19.29 -7.48
C THR A 33 8.96 20.48 -7.82
N GLU A 34 10.23 20.26 -8.15
CA GLU A 34 11.10 21.30 -8.70
C GLU A 34 10.80 21.60 -10.18
N LEU A 35 10.33 20.60 -10.92
CA LEU A 35 9.98 20.71 -12.33
C LEU A 35 8.48 21.01 -12.55
N TYR A 36 7.62 20.42 -11.71
CA TYR A 36 6.18 20.37 -11.92
C TYR A 36 5.38 20.99 -10.77
N ASN A 37 4.30 21.69 -11.10
CA ASN A 37 3.20 21.96 -10.18
C ASN A 37 2.20 20.81 -10.32
N VAL A 38 1.99 20.05 -9.26
CA VAL A 38 1.10 18.88 -9.25
C VAL A 38 -0.34 19.33 -9.02
N ILE A 39 -1.24 19.00 -9.93
CA ILE A 39 -2.68 19.29 -9.82
C ILE A 39 -3.44 17.96 -9.81
N PRO A 40 -3.92 17.50 -8.64
CA PRO A 40 -4.70 16.28 -8.55
C PRO A 40 -6.07 16.46 -9.17
N LEU A 41 -6.32 15.82 -10.31
CA LEU A 41 -7.59 15.84 -11.05
C LEU A 41 -8.35 14.54 -10.81
N PHE A 42 -9.46 14.62 -10.12
CA PHE A 42 -10.32 13.45 -9.84
C PHE A 42 -11.56 13.47 -10.70
N GLN A 43 -11.81 12.39 -11.42
CA GLN A 43 -13.06 12.17 -12.15
C GLN A 43 -14.00 11.28 -11.33
N SER A 44 -15.17 11.79 -10.98
CA SER A 44 -16.20 11.03 -10.26
C SER A 44 -16.93 10.06 -11.20
N ILE A 45 -17.72 9.13 -10.61
CA ILE A 45 -18.54 8.19 -11.39
C ILE A 45 -19.67 8.89 -12.16
N GLU A 46 -20.06 10.09 -11.76
CA GLU A 46 -21.03 10.94 -12.47
C GLU A 46 -20.37 11.78 -13.58
N ASN A 47 -19.11 11.49 -13.91
CA ASN A 47 -18.31 12.24 -14.91
C ASN A 47 -18.06 13.72 -14.55
N LYS A 48 -18.11 14.06 -13.27
CA LYS A 48 -17.70 15.37 -12.78
C LYS A 48 -16.20 15.38 -12.51
N LEU A 49 -15.57 16.51 -12.79
CA LEU A 49 -14.12 16.69 -12.58
C LEU A 49 -13.89 17.61 -11.38
N TYR A 50 -12.94 17.23 -10.52
CA TYR A 50 -12.57 17.99 -9.33
C TYR A 50 -11.05 18.13 -9.22
N ILE A 51 -10.59 19.31 -8.77
CA ILE A 51 -9.24 19.47 -8.22
C ILE A 51 -9.34 19.07 -6.76
N LEU A 52 -8.71 17.96 -6.39
CA LEU A 52 -8.72 17.46 -5.01
C LEU A 52 -7.78 18.26 -4.11
N PRO A 53 -8.18 18.57 -2.86
CA PRO A 53 -7.21 18.91 -1.83
C PRO A 53 -6.29 17.70 -1.55
N PHE A 54 -5.03 17.95 -1.24
CA PHE A 54 -4.07 16.87 -0.97
C PHE A 54 -4.51 15.95 0.17
N SER A 55 -5.30 16.45 1.14
CA SER A 55 -5.86 15.62 2.21
C SER A 55 -6.71 14.45 1.72
N PHE A 56 -7.32 14.54 0.53
CA PHE A 56 -8.11 13.44 -0.04
C PHE A 56 -7.25 12.38 -0.72
N LEU A 57 -6.06 12.73 -1.20
CA LEU A 57 -5.13 11.75 -1.78
C LEU A 57 -4.67 10.68 -0.79
N TYR A 58 -4.60 11.05 0.49
CA TYR A 58 -4.09 10.13 1.52
C TYR A 58 -5.19 9.31 2.18
N ARG A 59 -6.39 9.20 1.55
CA ARG A 59 -7.47 8.31 1.99
C ARG A 59 -7.26 6.88 1.48
N GLY A 60 -7.84 5.91 2.19
CA GLY A 60 -7.73 4.50 1.83
C GLY A 60 -8.43 4.18 0.52
N LYS A 61 -9.60 4.80 0.30
CA LYS A 61 -10.46 4.58 -0.86
C LYS A 61 -11.29 5.82 -1.18
N ILE A 62 -11.91 5.84 -2.36
CA ILE A 62 -12.74 6.94 -2.84
C ILE A 62 -13.95 7.19 -1.90
N ALA A 63 -14.56 6.14 -1.35
CA ALA A 63 -15.71 6.26 -0.45
C ALA A 63 -15.40 7.08 0.82
N ASP A 64 -14.13 7.12 1.27
CA ASP A 64 -13.72 7.86 2.46
C ASP A 64 -13.86 9.39 2.32
N PHE A 65 -13.91 9.91 1.09
CA PHE A 65 -14.03 11.35 0.82
C PHE A 65 -15.13 11.73 -0.18
N ALA A 66 -15.75 10.78 -0.88
CA ALA A 66 -16.72 11.07 -1.94
C ALA A 66 -17.86 12.00 -1.47
N HIS A 67 -18.34 11.82 -0.25
CA HIS A 67 -19.39 12.66 0.36
C HIS A 67 -18.94 14.10 0.68
N ARG A 68 -17.64 14.40 0.61
CA ARG A 68 -17.03 15.71 0.88
C ARG A 68 -16.65 16.46 -0.40
N LEU A 69 -16.76 15.84 -1.58
CA LEU A 69 -16.31 16.42 -2.85
C LEU A 69 -16.95 17.79 -3.12
N ASP A 70 -18.27 17.89 -3.07
CA ASP A 70 -18.99 19.12 -3.40
C ASP A 70 -18.73 20.26 -2.41
N THR A 71 -18.24 19.98 -1.21
CA THR A 71 -18.01 20.98 -0.15
C THR A 71 -16.55 21.38 0.04
N GLN A 72 -15.59 20.49 -0.31
CA GLN A 72 -14.19 20.65 0.01
C GLN A 72 -13.25 20.54 -1.20
N ALA A 73 -13.70 20.02 -2.34
CA ALA A 73 -12.96 20.01 -3.58
C ALA A 73 -13.46 21.09 -4.54
N ARG A 74 -12.57 21.58 -5.41
CA ARG A 74 -12.97 22.53 -6.45
C ARG A 74 -13.47 21.77 -7.66
N GLN A 75 -14.77 21.83 -7.94
CA GLN A 75 -15.31 21.32 -9.19
C GLN A 75 -14.85 22.20 -10.37
N VAL A 76 -14.46 21.59 -11.47
CA VAL A 76 -14.02 22.24 -12.72
C VAL A 76 -14.70 21.60 -13.92
N CYS A 77 -14.85 22.37 -15.00
CA CYS A 77 -15.33 21.83 -16.27
C CYS A 77 -14.16 21.40 -17.17
N TRP A 78 -14.42 20.46 -18.07
CA TRP A 78 -13.41 20.02 -19.05
C TRP A 78 -12.86 21.19 -19.88
N ASP A 79 -13.70 22.16 -20.24
CA ASP A 79 -13.31 23.36 -21.00
C ASP A 79 -12.38 24.32 -20.25
N GLU A 80 -12.30 24.21 -18.93
CA GLU A 80 -11.37 25.00 -18.10
C GLU A 80 -9.96 24.40 -18.07
N LEU A 81 -9.81 23.10 -18.37
CA LEU A 81 -8.53 22.40 -18.26
C LEU A 81 -7.38 23.06 -19.03
N PRO A 82 -7.56 23.56 -20.28
CA PRO A 82 -6.47 24.20 -21.01
C PRO A 82 -5.86 25.44 -20.32
N GLN A 83 -6.60 26.04 -19.38
CA GLN A 83 -6.13 27.19 -18.60
C GLN A 83 -5.48 26.77 -17.27
N LEU A 84 -5.72 25.54 -16.83
CA LEU A 84 -5.28 25.01 -15.54
C LEU A 84 -4.02 24.17 -15.66
N VAL A 85 -3.90 23.36 -16.72
CA VAL A 85 -2.82 22.39 -16.90
C VAL A 85 -2.09 22.58 -18.22
N ASP A 86 -0.79 22.35 -18.21
CA ASP A 86 0.05 22.34 -19.41
C ASP A 86 0.18 20.90 -19.97
N PHE A 87 -0.06 19.90 -19.14
CA PHE A 87 0.03 18.46 -19.47
C PHE A 87 -0.91 17.64 -18.59
N VAL A 88 -1.53 16.59 -19.13
CA VAL A 88 -2.33 15.63 -18.36
C VAL A 88 -1.60 14.29 -18.27
N TYR A 89 -1.24 13.92 -17.03
CA TYR A 89 -0.78 12.56 -16.73
C TYR A 89 -2.01 11.67 -16.52
N ILE A 90 -2.26 10.75 -17.47
CA ILE A 90 -3.38 9.81 -17.38
C ILE A 90 -3.01 8.69 -16.42
N ALA A 91 -3.64 8.67 -15.25
CA ALA A 91 -3.55 7.61 -14.25
C ALA A 91 -4.88 6.86 -14.05
N THR A 92 -5.86 7.13 -14.91
CA THR A 92 -7.12 6.38 -15.00
C THR A 92 -6.91 5.08 -15.75
N HIS A 93 -7.67 4.02 -15.38
CA HIS A 93 -7.58 2.69 -15.97
C HIS A 93 -8.94 2.17 -16.45
N GLY A 94 -8.91 1.25 -17.40
CA GLY A 94 -10.05 0.55 -17.93
C GLY A 94 -10.88 1.36 -18.93
N LEU A 95 -12.15 0.99 -19.10
CA LEU A 95 -13.09 1.63 -20.01
C LEU A 95 -13.20 3.14 -19.73
N TYR A 96 -13.36 3.94 -20.78
CA TYR A 96 -13.36 5.40 -20.83
C TYR A 96 -12.00 6.06 -20.61
N ALA A 97 -10.98 5.32 -20.16
CA ALA A 97 -9.64 5.84 -19.88
C ALA A 97 -8.60 5.34 -20.88
N GLU A 98 -8.66 4.04 -21.27
CA GLU A 98 -7.68 3.38 -22.14
C GLU A 98 -8.21 3.05 -23.53
N ASP A 99 -9.44 3.44 -23.86
CA ASP A 99 -10.18 3.08 -25.06
C ASP A 99 -10.29 4.20 -26.13
N GLY A 100 -9.51 5.26 -25.98
CA GLY A 100 -9.47 6.39 -26.91
C GLY A 100 -10.47 7.53 -26.62
N ARG A 101 -11.46 7.34 -25.73
CA ARG A 101 -12.47 8.37 -25.43
C ARG A 101 -11.87 9.56 -24.69
N LEU A 102 -11.11 9.30 -23.63
CA LEU A 102 -10.39 10.33 -22.89
C LEU A 102 -9.34 11.02 -23.76
N GLN A 103 -8.60 10.25 -24.55
CA GLN A 103 -7.60 10.75 -25.49
C GLN A 103 -8.25 11.70 -26.50
N GLY A 104 -9.39 11.33 -27.07
CA GLY A 104 -10.15 12.17 -27.99
C GLY A 104 -10.63 13.49 -27.36
N MET A 105 -11.07 13.47 -26.09
CA MET A 105 -11.42 14.68 -25.36
C MET A 105 -10.22 15.60 -25.17
N LEU A 106 -9.08 15.05 -24.75
CA LEU A 106 -7.86 15.84 -24.55
C LEU A 106 -7.29 16.38 -25.86
N GLU A 107 -7.40 15.65 -26.96
CA GLU A 107 -7.02 16.14 -28.31
C GLU A 107 -7.89 17.30 -28.77
N LEU A 108 -9.21 17.23 -28.56
CA LEU A 108 -10.13 18.34 -28.85
C LEU A 108 -9.80 19.60 -28.04
N LEU A 109 -9.41 19.42 -26.77
CA LEU A 109 -8.99 20.50 -25.88
C LEU A 109 -7.55 20.98 -26.14
N LYS A 110 -6.83 20.32 -27.05
CA LYS A 110 -5.42 20.58 -27.41
C LYS A 110 -4.49 20.52 -26.19
N ILE A 111 -4.76 19.63 -25.25
CA ILE A 111 -3.94 19.41 -24.06
C ILE A 111 -3.03 18.21 -24.35
N PRO A 112 -1.71 18.36 -24.22
CA PRO A 112 -0.77 17.24 -24.25
C PRO A 112 -1.05 16.28 -23.09
N TYR A 113 -0.90 14.97 -23.35
CA TYR A 113 -1.19 13.95 -22.37
C TYR A 113 -0.27 12.74 -22.50
N LEU A 114 -0.20 11.95 -21.42
CA LEU A 114 0.59 10.72 -21.34
C LEU A 114 -0.01 9.61 -22.21
N GLY A 115 0.85 8.98 -23.02
CA GLY A 115 0.57 7.67 -23.63
C GLY A 115 0.09 7.73 -25.06
N SER A 116 -0.56 6.66 -25.47
CA SER A 116 -0.99 6.42 -26.85
C SER A 116 -2.12 7.33 -27.28
N LYS A 117 -2.21 7.58 -28.59
CA LYS A 117 -3.28 8.36 -29.22
C LYS A 117 -4.56 7.52 -29.36
N VAL A 118 -5.64 8.17 -29.83
CA VAL A 118 -6.99 7.59 -29.93
C VAL A 118 -6.99 6.22 -30.62
N PHE A 119 -6.33 6.08 -31.77
CA PHE A 119 -6.32 4.84 -32.55
C PHE A 119 -5.72 3.68 -31.77
N ALA A 120 -4.48 3.82 -31.31
CA ALA A 120 -3.78 2.75 -30.59
C ALA A 120 -4.48 2.38 -29.29
N SER A 121 -5.02 3.37 -28.56
CA SER A 121 -5.81 3.12 -27.33
C SER A 121 -7.08 2.33 -27.64
N ALA A 122 -7.85 2.71 -28.66
CA ALA A 122 -9.09 2.03 -29.03
C ALA A 122 -8.84 0.58 -29.50
N VAL A 123 -7.80 0.37 -30.31
CA VAL A 123 -7.42 -0.95 -30.80
C VAL A 123 -6.95 -1.84 -29.65
N SER A 124 -6.05 -1.36 -28.80
CA SER A 124 -5.50 -2.15 -27.69
C SER A 124 -6.56 -2.61 -26.71
N MET A 125 -7.62 -1.83 -26.52
CA MET A 125 -8.73 -2.21 -25.63
C MET A 125 -9.59 -3.33 -26.20
N HIS A 126 -9.62 -3.54 -27.52
CA HIS A 126 -10.49 -4.53 -28.17
C HIS A 126 -9.70 -5.79 -28.54
N LYS A 127 -9.79 -6.82 -27.69
CA LYS A 127 -8.97 -8.04 -27.81
C LYS A 127 -9.04 -8.74 -29.17
N SER A 128 -10.19 -8.83 -29.78
CA SER A 128 -10.33 -9.44 -31.13
C SER A 128 -9.63 -8.62 -32.18
N VAL A 129 -9.79 -7.28 -32.17
CA VAL A 129 -9.24 -6.39 -33.18
C VAL A 129 -7.71 -6.36 -33.14
N TYR A 130 -7.09 -6.20 -31.95
CA TYR A 130 -5.62 -6.19 -31.94
C TYR A 130 -5.02 -7.54 -32.35
N LYS A 131 -5.68 -8.66 -32.07
CA LYS A 131 -5.21 -9.97 -32.51
C LYS A 131 -5.28 -10.12 -34.04
N GLU A 132 -6.34 -9.62 -34.67
CA GLU A 132 -6.43 -9.57 -36.15
C GLU A 132 -5.33 -8.69 -36.74
N MET A 133 -4.99 -7.56 -36.11
CA MET A 133 -3.90 -6.68 -36.57
C MET A 133 -2.51 -7.33 -36.39
N LEU A 134 -2.29 -8.07 -35.34
CA LEU A 134 -1.04 -8.81 -35.12
C LEU A 134 -0.86 -9.93 -36.16
N GLY A 135 -1.95 -10.56 -36.61
CA GLY A 135 -1.96 -11.60 -37.63
C GLY A 135 -0.95 -12.71 -37.36
N ASP A 136 -0.24 -13.14 -38.40
CA ASP A 136 0.77 -14.19 -38.31
C ASP A 136 2.14 -13.71 -37.77
N GLN A 137 2.32 -12.41 -37.58
CA GLN A 137 3.59 -11.85 -37.13
C GLN A 137 3.84 -12.09 -35.64
N VAL A 138 2.78 -12.18 -34.81
CA VAL A 138 2.83 -12.43 -33.38
C VAL A 138 1.85 -13.54 -33.03
N CYS A 139 2.32 -14.56 -32.32
CA CYS A 139 1.46 -15.63 -31.84
C CYS A 139 0.45 -15.08 -30.81
N THR A 140 -0.83 -15.36 -31.03
CA THR A 140 -1.92 -15.10 -30.09
C THR A 140 -2.78 -16.36 -29.94
N PRO A 141 -3.50 -16.57 -28.81
CA PRO A 141 -4.41 -17.71 -28.67
C PRO A 141 -5.44 -17.73 -29.79
N ARG A 142 -5.72 -18.92 -30.33
CA ARG A 142 -6.84 -19.12 -31.25
C ARG A 142 -8.14 -18.86 -30.52
N GLY A 143 -9.06 -18.18 -31.17
CA GLY A 143 -10.32 -17.81 -30.53
C GLY A 143 -11.39 -17.36 -31.52
N PHE A 144 -12.58 -17.14 -30.98
CA PHE A 144 -13.69 -16.52 -31.70
C PHE A 144 -14.50 -15.64 -30.75
N GLU A 145 -15.15 -14.63 -31.33
CA GLU A 145 -15.98 -13.67 -30.60
C GLU A 145 -17.45 -14.04 -30.71
N LEU A 146 -18.19 -13.84 -29.62
CA LEU A 146 -19.64 -13.91 -29.54
C LEU A 146 -20.19 -12.56 -29.05
N SER A 147 -21.15 -12.00 -29.76
CA SER A 147 -21.84 -10.80 -29.33
C SER A 147 -22.75 -11.05 -28.11
N ALA A 148 -23.04 -10.01 -27.33
CA ALA A 148 -23.98 -10.10 -26.23
C ALA A 148 -25.33 -10.65 -26.66
N GLN A 149 -25.81 -10.31 -27.86
CA GLN A 149 -27.07 -10.82 -28.42
C GLN A 149 -27.03 -12.33 -28.71
N GLN A 150 -25.91 -12.85 -29.24
CA GLN A 150 -25.72 -14.29 -29.45
C GLN A 150 -25.67 -15.05 -28.13
N ILE A 151 -25.14 -14.44 -27.08
CA ILE A 151 -25.08 -15.05 -25.74
C ILE A 151 -26.49 -15.05 -25.09
N GLN A 152 -27.26 -13.96 -25.22
CA GLN A 152 -28.65 -13.91 -24.74
C GLN A 152 -29.54 -14.94 -25.46
N ASN A 153 -29.35 -15.12 -26.77
CA ASN A 153 -30.06 -16.10 -27.60
C ASN A 153 -29.19 -17.37 -27.78
N PHE A 154 -28.64 -17.89 -26.68
CA PHE A 154 -27.65 -18.97 -26.71
C PHE A 154 -28.06 -20.16 -27.53
N ASP A 155 -27.28 -20.47 -28.56
CA ASP A 155 -27.40 -21.68 -29.40
C ASP A 155 -26.14 -22.56 -29.17
N GLU A 156 -26.34 -23.63 -28.42
CA GLU A 156 -25.25 -24.56 -28.03
C GLU A 156 -24.59 -25.19 -29.27
N GLN A 157 -25.36 -25.53 -30.27
CA GLN A 157 -24.85 -26.17 -31.49
C GLN A 157 -24.01 -25.19 -32.32
N PHE A 158 -24.45 -23.94 -32.38
CA PHE A 158 -23.68 -22.88 -33.02
C PHE A 158 -22.33 -22.66 -32.31
N VAL A 159 -22.33 -22.54 -31.02
CA VAL A 159 -21.09 -22.33 -30.24
C VAL A 159 -20.15 -23.52 -30.38
N HIS A 160 -20.67 -24.76 -30.33
CA HIS A 160 -19.88 -25.97 -30.55
C HIS A 160 -19.26 -26.01 -31.96
N THR A 161 -20.01 -25.59 -32.99
CA THR A 161 -19.52 -25.49 -34.36
C THR A 161 -18.38 -24.46 -34.44
N GLN A 162 -18.50 -23.31 -33.80
CA GLN A 162 -17.42 -22.32 -33.75
C GLN A 162 -16.18 -22.87 -33.01
N MET A 163 -16.33 -23.56 -31.89
CA MET A 163 -15.22 -24.21 -31.20
C MET A 163 -14.48 -25.20 -32.11
N GLN A 164 -15.20 -26.03 -32.85
CA GLN A 164 -14.60 -26.96 -33.83
C GLN A 164 -13.87 -26.22 -34.93
N LYS A 165 -14.50 -25.20 -35.52
CA LYS A 165 -13.92 -24.38 -36.59
C LYS A 165 -12.60 -23.74 -36.19
N HIS A 166 -12.49 -23.28 -34.96
CA HIS A 166 -11.30 -22.61 -34.44
C HIS A 166 -10.36 -23.57 -33.68
N ALA A 167 -10.65 -24.88 -33.70
CA ALA A 167 -9.88 -25.93 -33.03
C ALA A 167 -9.69 -25.67 -31.52
N ILE A 168 -10.75 -25.24 -30.82
CA ILE A 168 -10.77 -24.98 -29.40
C ILE A 168 -11.35 -26.20 -28.67
N SER A 169 -10.64 -26.67 -27.66
CA SER A 169 -11.05 -27.76 -26.76
C SER A 169 -11.08 -27.29 -25.31
N PHE A 170 -11.75 -28.04 -24.44
CA PHE A 170 -11.68 -27.82 -23.00
C PHE A 170 -10.36 -28.36 -22.41
N PRO A 171 -9.77 -27.66 -21.43
CA PRO A 171 -10.22 -26.39 -20.88
C PRO A 171 -9.98 -25.21 -21.86
N CYS A 172 -10.93 -24.28 -21.91
CA CYS A 172 -10.82 -23.04 -22.68
C CYS A 172 -10.98 -21.80 -21.78
N ILE A 173 -10.63 -20.63 -22.30
CA ILE A 173 -10.78 -19.34 -21.64
C ILE A 173 -11.97 -18.61 -22.21
N VAL A 174 -12.83 -18.10 -21.34
CA VAL A 174 -13.93 -17.19 -21.66
C VAL A 174 -13.65 -15.85 -20.99
N LYS A 175 -13.61 -14.77 -21.76
CA LYS A 175 -13.30 -13.43 -21.26
C LYS A 175 -14.04 -12.33 -22.01
N PRO A 176 -14.35 -11.18 -21.38
CA PRO A 176 -14.87 -10.01 -22.05
C PRO A 176 -13.86 -9.50 -23.09
N VAL A 177 -14.37 -8.94 -24.21
CA VAL A 177 -13.51 -8.38 -25.27
C VAL A 177 -12.84 -7.10 -24.81
N SER A 178 -13.53 -6.25 -24.05
CA SER A 178 -13.09 -4.88 -23.72
C SER A 178 -12.99 -4.59 -22.21
N GLU A 179 -12.61 -5.56 -21.38
CA GLU A 179 -12.39 -5.37 -19.96
C GLU A 179 -10.96 -5.70 -19.53
N GLY A 180 -10.53 -5.03 -18.45
CA GLY A 180 -9.23 -5.21 -17.80
C GLY A 180 -9.29 -6.02 -16.51
N SER A 181 -8.17 -6.07 -15.77
CA SER A 181 -7.98 -6.62 -14.41
C SER A 181 -8.54 -8.04 -14.19
N SER A 182 -8.60 -8.87 -15.22
CA SER A 182 -9.18 -10.23 -15.18
C SER A 182 -10.67 -10.30 -14.76
N PHE A 183 -11.41 -9.19 -14.80
CA PHE A 183 -12.85 -9.19 -14.56
C PHE A 183 -13.58 -9.97 -15.67
N GLY A 184 -14.42 -10.91 -15.24
CA GLY A 184 -15.18 -11.75 -16.17
C GLY A 184 -14.39 -12.88 -16.84
N VAL A 185 -13.10 -13.06 -16.55
CA VAL A 185 -12.28 -14.15 -17.09
C VAL A 185 -12.58 -15.45 -16.36
N THR A 186 -12.87 -16.52 -17.11
CA THR A 186 -13.19 -17.84 -16.55
C THR A 186 -12.48 -18.95 -17.33
N VAL A 187 -11.86 -19.88 -16.61
CA VAL A 187 -11.41 -21.16 -17.19
C VAL A 187 -12.58 -22.14 -17.20
N VAL A 188 -12.98 -22.57 -18.38
CA VAL A 188 -14.09 -23.49 -18.59
C VAL A 188 -13.55 -24.89 -18.87
N HIS A 189 -13.84 -25.85 -17.98
CA HIS A 189 -13.33 -27.21 -18.07
C HIS A 189 -14.27 -28.17 -18.82
N ALA A 190 -15.55 -27.83 -18.90
CA ALA A 190 -16.56 -28.70 -19.52
C ALA A 190 -17.73 -27.89 -20.11
N GLN A 191 -18.39 -28.45 -21.09
CA GLN A 191 -19.50 -27.84 -21.85
C GLN A 191 -20.60 -27.28 -20.93
N GLU A 192 -20.96 -28.00 -19.86
CA GLU A 192 -22.04 -27.64 -18.94
C GLU A 192 -21.80 -26.26 -18.24
N ASN A 193 -20.55 -25.83 -18.14
CA ASN A 193 -20.18 -24.56 -17.50
C ASN A 193 -20.04 -23.40 -18.51
N LEU A 194 -20.07 -23.69 -19.81
CA LEU A 194 -19.75 -22.73 -20.86
C LEU A 194 -20.76 -21.57 -20.90
N TYR A 195 -22.06 -21.86 -20.90
CA TYR A 195 -23.09 -20.82 -20.91
C TYR A 195 -23.00 -19.86 -19.72
N LYS A 196 -22.77 -20.41 -18.53
CA LYS A 196 -22.63 -19.61 -17.30
C LYS A 196 -21.42 -18.66 -17.41
N ALA A 197 -20.30 -19.14 -17.92
CA ALA A 197 -19.11 -18.34 -18.14
C ALA A 197 -19.31 -17.25 -19.19
N LEU A 198 -19.94 -17.58 -20.33
CA LEU A 198 -20.28 -16.62 -21.39
C LEU A 198 -21.21 -15.53 -20.86
N HIS A 199 -22.26 -15.88 -20.15
CA HIS A 199 -23.21 -14.94 -19.58
C HIS A 199 -22.53 -14.03 -18.54
N PHE A 200 -21.70 -14.59 -17.66
CA PHE A 200 -20.95 -13.81 -16.68
C PHE A 200 -20.02 -12.80 -17.36
N ALA A 201 -19.21 -13.25 -18.32
CA ALA A 201 -18.30 -12.40 -19.08
C ALA A 201 -19.02 -11.28 -19.88
N ALA A 202 -20.18 -11.61 -20.45
CA ALA A 202 -20.95 -10.64 -21.23
C ALA A 202 -21.52 -9.50 -20.37
N PHE A 203 -21.98 -9.80 -19.15
CA PHE A 203 -22.76 -8.87 -18.34
C PHE A 203 -22.07 -8.39 -17.06
N VAL A 204 -20.76 -8.65 -16.92
CA VAL A 204 -19.98 -8.27 -15.74
C VAL A 204 -19.96 -6.74 -15.50
N SER A 205 -20.02 -5.94 -16.58
CA SER A 205 -19.97 -4.48 -16.52
C SER A 205 -21.33 -3.81 -16.67
N GLY A 206 -22.41 -4.57 -16.70
CA GLY A 206 -23.75 -4.02 -16.73
C GLY A 206 -24.74 -4.72 -17.67
N PRO A 207 -26.01 -4.30 -17.62
CA PRO A 207 -27.11 -5.01 -18.30
C PRO A 207 -27.13 -4.89 -19.84
N GLN A 208 -26.38 -3.94 -20.40
CA GLN A 208 -26.30 -3.79 -21.87
C GLN A 208 -25.47 -4.91 -22.50
N GLY A 209 -24.57 -5.50 -21.71
CA GLY A 209 -23.69 -6.55 -22.18
C GLY A 209 -22.59 -6.09 -23.15
N GLN A 210 -21.59 -6.95 -23.34
CA GLN A 210 -20.51 -6.76 -24.32
C GLN A 210 -20.19 -8.06 -25.03
N SER A 211 -19.42 -8.00 -26.10
CA SER A 211 -18.88 -9.18 -26.77
C SER A 211 -17.95 -9.97 -25.87
N VAL A 212 -17.90 -11.27 -26.05
CA VAL A 212 -17.09 -12.23 -25.28
C VAL A 212 -16.20 -13.01 -26.22
N LEU A 213 -14.96 -13.18 -25.85
CA LEU A 213 -13.96 -13.98 -26.56
C LEU A 213 -13.85 -15.36 -25.91
N VAL A 214 -13.95 -16.42 -26.72
CA VAL A 214 -13.67 -17.81 -26.33
C VAL A 214 -12.35 -18.19 -26.97
N GLU A 215 -11.36 -18.60 -26.14
CA GLU A 215 -10.01 -18.89 -26.58
C GLU A 215 -9.48 -20.22 -26.06
N GLU A 216 -8.52 -20.79 -26.79
CA GLU A 216 -7.72 -21.88 -26.24
C GLU A 216 -6.97 -21.44 -25.00
N LYS A 217 -6.84 -22.37 -24.03
CA LYS A 217 -6.01 -22.12 -22.85
C LYS A 217 -4.55 -22.42 -23.17
N ILE A 218 -3.71 -21.40 -23.13
CA ILE A 218 -2.27 -21.55 -23.32
C ILE A 218 -1.63 -22.10 -22.04
N GLU A 219 -0.70 -23.04 -22.21
CA GLU A 219 0.13 -23.57 -21.13
C GLU A 219 1.58 -23.13 -21.29
N GLY A 220 2.20 -22.69 -20.18
CA GLY A 220 3.56 -22.22 -20.20
C GLY A 220 3.90 -21.37 -18.98
N MET A 221 5.02 -20.68 -19.06
CA MET A 221 5.44 -19.66 -18.08
C MET A 221 4.70 -18.36 -18.41
N GLU A 222 3.83 -17.91 -17.51
CA GLU A 222 3.14 -16.62 -17.63
C GLU A 222 4.14 -15.48 -17.36
N PHE A 223 4.12 -14.47 -18.22
CA PHE A 223 4.96 -13.30 -18.08
C PHE A 223 4.19 -12.00 -18.33
N THR A 224 4.71 -10.92 -17.78
CA THR A 224 4.38 -9.54 -18.15
C THR A 224 5.64 -8.79 -18.53
N CYS A 225 5.59 -7.97 -19.56
CA CYS A 225 6.71 -7.18 -20.04
C CYS A 225 6.28 -5.74 -20.31
N ILE A 226 7.04 -4.79 -19.77
CA ILE A 226 6.86 -3.35 -20.01
C ILE A 226 7.79 -2.90 -21.14
N MET A 227 7.22 -2.20 -22.09
CA MET A 227 7.95 -1.47 -23.12
C MET A 227 7.87 0.02 -22.86
N LEU A 228 8.97 0.72 -23.11
CA LEU A 228 9.08 2.17 -23.04
C LEU A 228 9.62 2.73 -24.36
N THR A 229 9.24 3.95 -24.66
CA THR A 229 9.87 4.72 -25.75
C THR A 229 10.98 5.60 -25.15
N ASP A 230 12.19 5.47 -25.65
CA ASP A 230 13.30 6.35 -25.26
C ASP A 230 13.05 7.77 -25.75
N TYR A 231 12.97 8.73 -24.86
CA TYR A 231 12.62 10.11 -25.19
C TYR A 231 13.67 10.82 -26.07
N LYS A 232 14.94 10.35 -26.10
CA LYS A 232 16.01 10.95 -26.90
C LYS A 232 16.04 10.44 -28.32
N THR A 233 15.81 9.13 -28.48
CA THR A 233 15.95 8.45 -29.76
C THR A 233 14.62 8.12 -30.44
N GLY A 234 13.51 8.17 -29.71
CA GLY A 234 12.19 7.72 -30.18
C GLY A 234 12.07 6.21 -30.37
N LYS A 235 13.10 5.42 -29.99
CA LYS A 235 13.08 3.97 -30.13
C LYS A 235 12.38 3.29 -28.98
N VAL A 236 11.63 2.24 -29.30
CA VAL A 236 11.03 1.36 -28.30
C VAL A 236 12.10 0.42 -27.73
N PHE A 237 12.09 0.23 -26.42
CA PHE A 237 12.89 -0.77 -25.73
C PHE A 237 12.06 -1.47 -24.67
N ALA A 238 12.38 -2.74 -24.40
CA ALA A 238 11.70 -3.54 -23.39
C ALA A 238 12.49 -3.57 -22.08
N LEU A 239 11.78 -3.46 -20.96
CA LEU A 239 12.34 -3.71 -19.63
C LEU A 239 12.52 -5.22 -19.41
N PRO A 240 13.28 -5.67 -18.38
CA PRO A 240 13.33 -7.07 -18.01
C PRO A 240 11.93 -7.60 -17.68
N PRO A 241 11.42 -8.64 -18.37
CA PRO A 241 10.09 -9.16 -18.10
C PRO A 241 10.00 -9.79 -16.71
N THR A 242 8.77 -9.90 -16.20
CA THR A 242 8.47 -10.55 -14.92
C THR A 242 7.72 -11.85 -15.16
N GLU A 243 8.19 -12.96 -14.60
CA GLU A 243 7.48 -14.23 -14.52
C GLU A 243 6.46 -14.17 -13.39
N ILE A 244 5.24 -14.64 -13.67
CA ILE A 244 4.13 -14.72 -12.70
C ILE A 244 4.00 -16.18 -12.27
N ILE A 245 4.25 -16.45 -10.98
CA ILE A 245 4.20 -17.80 -10.40
C ILE A 245 2.98 -17.88 -9.50
N ILE A 246 1.92 -18.51 -10.00
CA ILE A 246 0.65 -18.67 -9.30
C ILE A 246 0.77 -19.76 -8.24
N ASN A 247 0.21 -19.53 -7.04
CA ASN A 247 0.19 -20.50 -5.97
C ASN A 247 -0.61 -21.78 -6.35
N ALA A 248 -0.19 -22.93 -5.84
CA ALA A 248 -0.87 -24.20 -6.07
C ALA A 248 -2.34 -24.14 -5.62
N GLY A 249 -3.27 -24.29 -6.58
CA GLY A 249 -4.73 -24.22 -6.36
C GLY A 249 -5.45 -23.10 -7.11
N ALA A 250 -4.77 -22.05 -7.55
CA ALA A 250 -5.34 -21.06 -8.45
C ALA A 250 -5.12 -21.46 -9.92
N GLN A 251 -6.06 -21.09 -10.76
CA GLN A 251 -6.05 -21.48 -12.19
C GLN A 251 -5.64 -20.34 -13.12
N ILE A 252 -5.78 -19.11 -12.67
CA ILE A 252 -5.45 -17.87 -13.39
C ILE A 252 -4.94 -16.82 -12.40
N PHE A 253 -4.23 -15.82 -12.92
CA PHE A 253 -3.85 -14.61 -12.20
C PHE A 253 -5.06 -13.68 -12.08
N ASP A 254 -5.94 -13.94 -11.10
CA ASP A 254 -7.18 -13.20 -10.86
C ASP A 254 -6.99 -11.92 -10.02
N TYR A 255 -8.10 -11.22 -9.75
CA TYR A 255 -8.10 -9.96 -9.02
C TYR A 255 -7.55 -10.11 -7.58
N GLU A 256 -7.91 -11.18 -6.86
CA GLU A 256 -7.39 -11.41 -5.51
C GLU A 256 -5.89 -11.64 -5.51
N GLN A 257 -5.38 -12.38 -6.50
CA GLN A 257 -3.96 -12.64 -6.64
C GLN A 257 -3.15 -11.39 -7.03
N LYS A 258 -3.77 -10.48 -7.81
CA LYS A 258 -3.13 -9.22 -8.22
C LYS A 258 -2.97 -8.22 -7.08
N TYR A 259 -3.88 -8.19 -6.12
CA TYR A 259 -3.97 -7.12 -5.14
C TYR A 259 -3.78 -7.56 -3.68
N MET A 260 -3.76 -8.87 -3.38
CA MET A 260 -3.48 -9.40 -2.04
C MET A 260 -2.00 -9.71 -1.87
N PRO A 261 -1.31 -9.06 -0.90
CA PRO A 261 0.10 -9.31 -0.64
C PRO A 261 0.41 -10.79 -0.37
N GLY A 262 1.46 -11.32 -1.02
CA GLY A 262 1.95 -12.68 -0.78
C GLY A 262 1.14 -13.83 -1.43
N ARG A 263 0.12 -13.53 -2.24
CA ARG A 263 -0.66 -14.54 -2.98
C ARG A 263 0.02 -15.04 -4.25
N VAL A 264 0.91 -14.24 -4.85
CA VAL A 264 1.66 -14.56 -6.05
C VAL A 264 3.15 -14.36 -5.80
N MET A 265 3.97 -15.17 -6.40
CA MET A 265 5.41 -14.92 -6.48
C MET A 265 5.74 -14.35 -7.86
N GLU A 266 6.44 -13.24 -7.87
CA GLU A 266 6.87 -12.54 -9.07
C GLU A 266 8.39 -12.59 -9.17
N ARG A 267 8.92 -12.99 -10.31
CA ARG A 267 10.36 -13.08 -10.54
C ARG A 267 10.78 -12.19 -11.70
N THR A 268 11.63 -11.20 -11.43
CA THR A 268 12.19 -10.30 -12.44
C THR A 268 13.72 -10.35 -12.37
N PRO A 269 14.43 -10.69 -13.44
CA PRO A 269 13.95 -11.32 -14.68
C PRO A 269 13.47 -12.78 -14.47
N PRO A 270 12.73 -13.36 -15.46
CA PRO A 270 12.30 -14.77 -15.40
C PRO A 270 13.44 -15.75 -15.36
N ALA A 271 13.20 -16.95 -14.82
CA ALA A 271 14.20 -18.02 -14.79
C ALA A 271 14.20 -18.89 -16.07
N CYS A 272 14.23 -18.27 -17.25
CA CYS A 272 14.16 -18.99 -18.53
C CYS A 272 15.40 -18.84 -19.42
N GLY A 273 16.46 -18.23 -18.95
CA GLY A 273 17.67 -17.98 -19.73
C GLY A 273 17.58 -16.75 -20.63
N GLN A 274 18.73 -16.15 -20.91
CA GLN A 274 18.85 -14.83 -21.56
C GLN A 274 18.27 -14.82 -22.99
N GLU A 275 18.47 -15.85 -23.78
CA GLU A 275 17.96 -15.96 -25.16
C GLU A 275 16.43 -15.91 -25.20
N LEU A 276 15.74 -16.57 -24.26
CA LEU A 276 14.29 -16.56 -24.17
C LEU A 276 13.75 -15.23 -23.64
N ILE A 277 14.49 -14.58 -22.72
CA ILE A 277 14.18 -13.22 -22.27
C ILE A 277 14.21 -12.26 -23.46
N GLU A 278 15.26 -12.30 -24.27
CA GLU A 278 15.38 -11.46 -25.48
C GLU A 278 14.28 -11.74 -26.50
N LYS A 279 13.90 -13.01 -26.65
CA LYS A 279 12.77 -13.40 -27.51
C LYS A 279 11.44 -12.81 -27.01
N ILE A 280 11.16 -12.86 -25.70
CA ILE A 280 9.99 -12.23 -25.10
C ILE A 280 10.01 -10.72 -25.38
N GLN A 281 11.13 -10.06 -25.07
CA GLN A 281 11.30 -8.63 -25.27
C GLN A 281 11.09 -8.22 -26.73
N GLN A 282 11.70 -8.93 -27.67
CA GLN A 282 11.55 -8.61 -29.10
C GLN A 282 10.11 -8.82 -29.59
N THR A 283 9.43 -9.87 -29.15
CA THR A 283 8.01 -10.10 -29.50
C THR A 283 7.13 -8.97 -28.95
N CYS A 284 7.38 -8.51 -27.74
CA CYS A 284 6.64 -7.39 -27.13
C CYS A 284 6.92 -6.06 -27.83
N ILE A 285 8.17 -5.79 -28.24
CA ILE A 285 8.52 -4.60 -29.04
C ILE A 285 7.77 -4.63 -30.37
N THR A 286 7.81 -5.76 -31.09
CA THR A 286 7.08 -5.94 -32.35
C THR A 286 5.57 -5.72 -32.16
N THR A 287 5.00 -6.24 -31.08
CA THR A 287 3.58 -6.03 -30.74
C THR A 287 3.25 -4.56 -30.55
N MET A 288 4.06 -3.84 -29.77
CA MET A 288 3.89 -2.41 -29.52
C MET A 288 3.96 -1.59 -30.81
N GLU A 289 4.92 -1.92 -31.70
CA GLU A 289 5.11 -1.23 -32.97
C GLU A 289 3.95 -1.47 -33.97
N LEU A 290 3.49 -2.73 -34.09
CA LEU A 290 2.39 -3.10 -34.98
C LEU A 290 1.05 -2.44 -34.59
N LEU A 291 0.84 -2.22 -33.31
CA LEU A 291 -0.37 -1.57 -32.77
C LEU A 291 -0.23 -0.04 -32.63
N GLU A 292 0.88 0.52 -33.11
CA GLU A 292 1.21 1.96 -33.05
C GLU A 292 1.15 2.55 -31.64
N ILE A 293 1.36 1.73 -30.60
CA ILE A 293 1.37 2.17 -29.21
C ILE A 293 2.59 3.08 -28.98
N LYS A 294 2.40 4.17 -28.25
CA LYS A 294 3.44 5.16 -27.94
C LYS A 294 3.67 5.29 -26.45
N ASN A 295 4.84 5.79 -26.09
CA ASN A 295 5.30 6.08 -24.75
C ASN A 295 5.55 4.80 -23.94
N MET A 296 4.51 4.08 -23.52
CA MET A 296 4.61 2.82 -22.80
C MET A 296 3.58 1.80 -23.28
N ALA A 297 3.88 0.52 -23.01
CA ALA A 297 2.90 -0.57 -23.06
C ALA A 297 3.22 -1.60 -21.98
N ARG A 298 2.20 -2.30 -21.47
CA ARG A 298 2.34 -3.55 -20.72
C ARG A 298 1.74 -4.67 -21.56
N ILE A 299 2.54 -5.66 -21.86
CA ILE A 299 2.14 -6.80 -22.67
C ILE A 299 2.27 -8.06 -21.84
N ASP A 300 1.17 -8.79 -21.73
CA ASP A 300 1.04 -10.02 -20.95
C ASP A 300 1.00 -11.23 -21.90
N GLY A 301 1.69 -12.33 -21.57
CA GLY A 301 1.81 -13.48 -22.45
C GLY A 301 2.28 -14.75 -21.76
N PHE A 302 2.44 -15.80 -22.55
CA PHE A 302 3.00 -17.06 -22.15
C PHE A 302 4.23 -17.42 -22.99
N LEU A 303 5.28 -17.91 -22.31
CA LEU A 303 6.33 -18.68 -22.95
C LEU A 303 5.95 -20.15 -22.87
N THR A 304 5.58 -20.73 -24.00
CA THR A 304 5.11 -22.13 -24.09
C THR A 304 6.27 -23.13 -23.92
N ARG A 305 5.95 -24.41 -23.74
CA ARG A 305 6.95 -25.48 -23.54
C ARG A 305 7.87 -25.67 -24.77
N ASP A 306 7.39 -25.33 -25.95
CA ASP A 306 8.16 -25.33 -27.21
C ASP A 306 8.84 -23.99 -27.50
N ASN A 307 8.99 -23.15 -26.47
CA ASN A 307 9.66 -21.85 -26.51
C ASN A 307 9.03 -20.85 -27.49
N GLN A 308 7.73 -20.95 -27.74
CA GLN A 308 6.97 -19.93 -28.46
C GLN A 308 6.48 -18.85 -27.49
N VAL A 309 6.59 -17.58 -27.85
CA VAL A 309 6.04 -16.45 -27.11
C VAL A 309 4.63 -16.18 -27.66
N CYS A 310 3.61 -16.34 -26.82
CA CYS A 310 2.21 -16.15 -27.17
C CYS A 310 1.61 -14.98 -26.38
N ILE A 311 1.16 -13.93 -27.04
CA ILE A 311 0.61 -12.71 -26.42
C ILE A 311 -0.87 -12.89 -26.13
N ILE A 312 -1.29 -12.63 -24.89
CA ILE A 312 -2.68 -12.82 -24.43
C ILE A 312 -3.40 -11.51 -24.10
N ASP A 313 -2.66 -10.45 -23.75
CA ASP A 313 -3.25 -9.14 -23.45
C ASP A 313 -2.27 -8.02 -23.74
N VAL A 314 -2.80 -6.85 -24.16
CA VAL A 314 -2.01 -5.66 -24.51
C VAL A 314 -2.65 -4.44 -23.85
N ASN A 315 -1.90 -3.76 -23.00
CA ASN A 315 -2.36 -2.60 -22.27
C ASN A 315 -1.53 -1.37 -22.68
N PRO A 316 -2.15 -0.30 -23.23
CA PRO A 316 -1.44 0.91 -23.66
C PRO A 316 -0.99 1.79 -22.47
N LEU A 317 -1.47 1.48 -21.28
CA LEU A 317 -1.02 2.00 -20.00
C LEU A 317 -0.72 0.85 -19.03
N SER A 318 -0.02 1.12 -17.95
CA SER A 318 0.23 0.14 -16.89
C SER A 318 -0.29 0.66 -15.57
N GLY A 319 -0.71 -0.22 -14.67
CA GLY A 319 -0.96 0.13 -13.29
C GLY A 319 0.27 0.80 -12.67
N MET A 320 0.04 1.83 -11.85
CA MET A 320 1.10 2.70 -11.30
C MET A 320 1.10 2.72 -9.77
N ALA A 321 0.64 1.63 -9.14
CA ALA A 321 0.87 1.42 -7.71
C ALA A 321 2.37 1.29 -7.42
N PRO A 322 2.86 1.63 -6.21
CA PRO A 322 4.31 1.72 -5.92
C PRO A 322 5.09 0.43 -6.20
N SER A 323 4.45 -0.73 -6.16
CA SER A 323 5.05 -2.05 -6.43
C SER A 323 4.56 -2.67 -7.74
N SER A 324 3.96 -1.88 -8.65
CA SER A 324 3.48 -2.38 -9.95
C SER A 324 4.63 -2.88 -10.82
N PHE A 325 4.30 -3.71 -11.80
CA PHE A 325 5.27 -4.23 -12.79
C PHE A 325 6.06 -3.12 -13.47
N LEU A 326 5.44 -1.97 -13.72
CA LEU A 326 6.09 -0.80 -14.31
C LEU A 326 7.30 -0.35 -13.48
N PHE A 327 7.12 -0.12 -12.18
CA PHE A 327 8.20 0.31 -11.31
C PHE A 327 9.17 -0.82 -10.97
N ARG A 328 8.67 -2.05 -10.83
CA ARG A 328 9.51 -3.23 -10.58
C ARG A 328 10.52 -3.47 -11.71
N GLN A 329 10.05 -3.47 -12.96
CA GLN A 329 10.93 -3.71 -14.10
C GLN A 329 11.88 -2.55 -14.36
N ALA A 330 11.43 -1.29 -14.15
CA ALA A 330 12.28 -0.12 -14.25
C ALA A 330 13.41 -0.11 -13.20
N ALA A 331 13.13 -0.57 -11.98
CA ALA A 331 14.13 -0.66 -10.91
C ALA A 331 15.26 -1.66 -11.24
N GLU A 332 15.00 -2.73 -12.01
CA GLU A 332 16.05 -3.68 -12.45
C GLU A 332 17.09 -3.04 -13.38
N ILE A 333 16.72 -1.94 -14.05
CA ILE A 333 17.66 -1.15 -14.88
C ILE A 333 18.15 0.12 -14.16
N GLY A 334 17.92 0.23 -12.84
CA GLY A 334 18.35 1.35 -12.00
C GLY A 334 17.52 2.62 -12.16
N MET A 335 16.30 2.53 -12.67
CA MET A 335 15.38 3.67 -12.85
C MET A 335 14.34 3.67 -11.71
N HIS A 336 14.49 4.58 -10.75
CA HIS A 336 13.54 4.73 -9.64
C HIS A 336 12.27 5.48 -10.07
N HIS A 337 11.23 5.49 -9.22
CA HIS A 337 9.89 6.02 -9.52
C HIS A 337 9.88 7.41 -10.15
N ALA A 338 10.54 8.39 -9.53
CA ALA A 338 10.56 9.76 -10.04
C ALA A 338 11.28 9.86 -11.40
N GLN A 339 12.36 9.10 -11.60
CA GLN A 339 13.08 9.08 -12.90
C GLN A 339 12.21 8.50 -14.01
N LEU A 340 11.49 7.40 -13.70
CA LEU A 340 10.58 6.79 -14.66
C LEU A 340 9.42 7.73 -15.03
N ILE A 341 8.77 8.34 -14.03
CA ILE A 341 7.68 9.30 -14.26
C ILE A 341 8.17 10.49 -15.11
N ASN A 342 9.34 11.04 -14.79
CA ASN A 342 9.96 12.08 -15.58
C ASN A 342 10.29 11.62 -17.02
N HIS A 343 10.77 10.38 -17.21
CA HIS A 343 11.03 9.79 -18.52
C HIS A 343 9.75 9.74 -19.35
N LEU A 344 8.65 9.25 -18.77
CA LEU A 344 7.36 9.15 -19.45
C LEU A 344 6.81 10.51 -19.86
N ILE A 345 6.87 11.52 -18.97
CA ILE A 345 6.44 12.89 -19.30
C ILE A 345 7.31 13.48 -20.40
N LYS A 346 8.64 13.34 -20.30
CA LYS A 346 9.57 13.86 -21.32
C LYS A 346 9.35 13.22 -22.69
N THR A 347 8.99 11.94 -22.74
CA THR A 347 8.70 11.22 -23.99
C THR A 347 7.57 11.88 -24.79
N ASP A 348 6.50 12.32 -24.11
CA ASP A 348 5.39 12.99 -24.80
C ASP A 348 5.64 14.49 -24.99
N LEU A 349 6.33 15.15 -24.07
CA LEU A 349 6.67 16.58 -24.19
C LEU A 349 7.69 16.89 -25.28
N GLN A 350 8.58 15.96 -25.64
CA GLN A 350 9.55 16.15 -26.72
C GLN A 350 8.86 16.40 -28.07
N GLN A 351 7.63 15.93 -28.25
CA GLN A 351 6.82 16.21 -29.42
C GLN A 351 6.36 17.69 -29.51
N ILE A 352 6.60 18.49 -28.45
CA ILE A 352 6.11 19.88 -28.31
C ILE A 352 7.26 20.89 -28.16
N ASP A 353 8.49 20.50 -28.46
CA ASP A 353 9.69 21.40 -28.44
C ASP A 353 9.99 22.05 -27.07
N MET A 354 9.66 21.38 -25.96
CA MET A 354 9.92 21.87 -24.61
C MET A 354 11.16 21.19 -23.98
N ASN A 355 12.32 21.86 -24.06
CA ASN A 355 13.54 21.42 -23.41
C ASN A 355 13.49 21.71 -21.90
N TYR A 356 13.38 20.66 -21.09
CA TYR A 356 13.50 20.69 -19.64
C TYR A 356 14.72 19.87 -19.20
N GLU A 357 15.91 20.40 -19.36
CA GLU A 357 17.11 19.84 -18.73
C GLU A 357 17.44 20.62 -17.46
N LYS A 358 17.41 19.95 -16.31
CA LYS A 358 17.97 20.45 -15.05
C LYS A 358 19.32 19.76 -14.85
N GLU A 359 20.37 20.53 -14.70
CA GLU A 359 21.66 20.02 -14.19
C GLU A 359 21.41 19.44 -12.78
N HIS A 360 21.73 18.16 -12.57
CA HIS A 360 21.76 17.57 -11.24
C HIS A 360 22.84 18.29 -10.44
N LYS A 361 22.44 19.15 -9.49
CA LYS A 361 23.35 19.60 -8.44
C LYS A 361 23.68 18.39 -7.56
N GLU A 362 24.96 18.06 -7.43
CA GLU A 362 25.42 17.16 -6.38
C GLU A 362 24.99 17.75 -5.03
N LEU A 363 24.08 17.07 -4.35
CA LEU A 363 23.56 17.44 -3.04
C LEU A 363 24.56 16.96 -1.98
N ILE A 364 25.56 17.77 -1.67
CA ILE A 364 26.59 17.48 -0.66
C ILE A 364 26.00 17.75 0.73
N GLY A 365 26.20 16.85 1.69
CA GLY A 365 25.91 17.05 3.11
C GLY A 365 24.48 16.68 3.56
N ARG A 366 23.75 15.83 2.82
CA ARG A 366 22.46 15.29 3.27
C ARG A 366 22.63 14.35 4.45
N MET A 367 21.66 14.38 5.38
CA MET A 367 21.60 13.41 6.48
C MET A 367 21.27 12.02 5.94
N ARG A 368 22.07 11.02 6.30
CA ARG A 368 21.87 9.61 5.92
C ARG A 368 20.83 8.99 6.85
N VAL A 369 19.66 8.68 6.31
CA VAL A 369 18.54 8.07 7.05
C VAL A 369 18.44 6.59 6.68
N GLY A 370 18.81 5.71 7.61
CA GLY A 370 18.63 4.27 7.47
C GLY A 370 17.21 3.86 7.82
N VAL A 371 16.41 3.40 6.86
CA VAL A 371 15.05 2.93 7.10
C VAL A 371 15.07 1.43 7.32
N ILE A 372 14.85 0.99 8.57
CA ILE A 372 14.95 -0.42 8.98
C ILE A 372 13.56 -1.05 8.92
N MET A 373 13.42 -2.12 8.13
CA MET A 373 12.16 -2.82 7.85
C MET A 373 12.32 -4.34 7.81
N GLY A 374 11.23 -5.11 7.86
CA GLY A 374 11.23 -6.57 7.86
C GLY A 374 11.18 -7.15 9.28
N GLY A 375 12.20 -7.91 9.69
CA GLY A 375 12.30 -8.51 11.03
C GLY A 375 11.65 -9.89 11.15
N PRO A 376 11.65 -10.49 12.37
CA PRO A 376 11.15 -11.84 12.63
C PRO A 376 9.65 -11.92 12.97
N SER A 377 8.99 -10.78 13.27
CA SER A 377 7.62 -10.75 13.76
C SER A 377 6.59 -11.25 12.73
N ASN A 378 5.38 -11.56 13.19
CA ASN A 378 4.26 -11.88 12.32
C ASN A 378 3.80 -10.67 11.46
N GLU A 379 4.21 -9.45 11.85
CA GLU A 379 3.91 -8.18 11.16
C GLU A 379 5.00 -7.76 10.16
N ARG A 380 5.93 -8.66 9.81
CA ARG A 380 7.06 -8.36 8.94
C ARG A 380 6.69 -7.86 7.53
N GLU A 381 5.54 -8.30 7.00
CA GLU A 381 5.02 -7.82 5.71
C GLU A 381 4.56 -6.37 5.82
N THR A 382 3.83 -6.04 6.89
CA THR A 382 3.43 -4.65 7.21
C THR A 382 4.66 -3.76 7.46
N SER A 383 5.70 -4.31 8.09
CA SER A 383 6.98 -3.64 8.29
C SER A 383 7.67 -3.33 6.97
N LEU A 384 7.71 -4.26 6.03
CA LEU A 384 8.24 -4.03 4.68
C LEU A 384 7.47 -2.93 3.95
N ASP A 385 6.13 -2.98 3.99
CA ASP A 385 5.26 -1.97 3.36
C ASP A 385 5.45 -0.58 3.96
N SER A 386 5.53 -0.48 5.29
CA SER A 386 5.77 0.77 6.00
C SER A 386 7.14 1.35 5.64
N GLY A 387 8.19 0.53 5.70
CA GLY A 387 9.55 0.96 5.41
C GLY A 387 9.72 1.39 3.95
N ARG A 388 9.15 0.66 3.01
CA ARG A 388 9.11 1.02 1.60
C ARG A 388 8.41 2.35 1.37
N ASN A 389 7.22 2.53 1.97
CA ASN A 389 6.47 3.78 1.85
C ASN A 389 7.24 4.97 2.46
N VAL A 390 7.92 4.79 3.60
CA VAL A 390 8.79 5.80 4.19
C VAL A 390 9.94 6.14 3.25
N CYS A 391 10.63 5.15 2.67
CA CYS A 391 11.70 5.38 1.70
C CYS A 391 11.24 6.22 0.51
N TYR A 392 10.03 5.99 0.01
CA TYR A 392 9.49 6.71 -1.13
C TYR A 392 8.99 8.11 -0.79
N LYS A 393 8.56 8.36 0.45
CA LYS A 393 8.00 9.65 0.86
C LYS A 393 9.00 10.59 1.53
N LEU A 394 10.15 10.12 1.95
CA LEU A 394 11.21 10.98 2.46
C LEU A 394 11.77 11.86 1.34
N SER A 395 12.00 13.15 1.64
CA SER A 395 12.58 14.08 0.69
C SER A 395 14.02 13.71 0.37
N HIS A 396 14.28 13.27 -0.85
CA HIS A 396 15.62 12.97 -1.35
C HIS A 396 16.52 14.23 -1.49
N GLU A 397 15.94 15.42 -1.37
CA GLU A 397 16.71 16.67 -1.30
C GLU A 397 17.32 16.88 0.10
N LYS A 398 16.58 16.50 1.16
CA LYS A 398 17.01 16.65 2.55
C LYS A 398 17.81 15.44 3.05
N TYR A 399 17.47 14.25 2.57
CA TYR A 399 17.98 12.99 3.09
C TYR A 399 18.62 12.13 2.00
N GLU A 400 19.69 11.46 2.40
CA GLU A 400 20.16 10.26 1.71
C GLU A 400 19.44 9.06 2.34
N VAL A 401 18.44 8.53 1.64
CA VAL A 401 17.61 7.43 2.14
C VAL A 401 18.31 6.09 1.88
N ILE A 402 18.54 5.34 2.95
CA ILE A 402 19.24 4.04 2.91
C ILE A 402 18.28 2.96 3.38
N PRO A 403 17.66 2.19 2.48
CA PRO A 403 16.77 1.09 2.86
C PRO A 403 17.57 -0.08 3.45
N LEU A 404 17.19 -0.51 4.66
CA LEU A 404 17.82 -1.59 5.41
C LEU A 404 16.78 -2.67 5.73
N PHE A 405 16.95 -3.85 5.16
CA PHE A 405 16.10 -5.02 5.43
C PHE A 405 16.69 -5.86 6.57
N ALA A 406 15.91 -6.13 7.60
CA ALA A 406 16.22 -7.09 8.65
C ALA A 406 15.61 -8.46 8.29
N ASP A 407 16.42 -9.51 8.24
CA ASP A 407 15.94 -10.88 8.06
C ASP A 407 15.31 -11.43 9.36
N LYS A 408 14.86 -12.70 9.34
CA LYS A 408 14.27 -13.36 10.52
C LYS A 408 15.26 -13.52 11.70
N ASN A 409 16.57 -13.41 11.44
CA ASN A 409 17.62 -13.46 12.45
C ASN A 409 18.15 -12.07 12.81
N MET A 410 17.49 -11.01 12.36
CA MET A 410 17.90 -9.61 12.55
C MET A 410 19.26 -9.28 11.91
N HIS A 411 19.66 -10.01 10.86
CA HIS A 411 20.79 -9.58 10.03
C HIS A 411 20.32 -8.46 9.10
N LEU A 412 21.11 -7.38 9.01
CA LEU A 412 20.76 -6.23 8.19
C LEU A 412 21.37 -6.32 6.79
N TYR A 413 20.58 -5.89 5.81
CA TYR A 413 20.97 -5.86 4.40
C TYR A 413 20.59 -4.51 3.79
N LYS A 414 21.59 -3.79 3.25
CA LYS A 414 21.36 -2.56 2.47
C LYS A 414 20.75 -2.96 1.13
N MET A 415 19.52 -2.53 0.90
CA MET A 415 18.75 -2.90 -0.28
C MET A 415 19.08 -1.99 -1.46
N THR A 416 18.93 -2.55 -2.66
CA THR A 416 18.89 -1.80 -3.92
C THR A 416 17.44 -1.39 -4.24
N ASP A 417 17.24 -0.46 -5.18
CA ASP A 417 15.90 -0.09 -5.65
C ASP A 417 15.13 -1.31 -6.19
N ALA A 418 15.82 -2.23 -6.87
CA ALA A 418 15.24 -3.47 -7.36
C ALA A 418 14.72 -4.39 -6.24
N LEU A 419 15.30 -4.35 -5.04
CA LEU A 419 14.81 -5.08 -3.88
C LEU A 419 13.69 -4.34 -3.17
N LEU A 420 13.74 -3.01 -3.14
CA LEU A 420 12.75 -2.19 -2.44
C LEU A 420 11.35 -2.27 -3.07
N VAL A 421 11.24 -2.54 -4.35
CA VAL A 421 9.94 -2.68 -5.05
C VAL A 421 9.26 -4.04 -4.86
N HIS A 422 9.93 -5.03 -4.25
CA HIS A 422 9.32 -6.34 -3.98
C HIS A 422 8.14 -6.24 -3.02
N THR A 423 7.10 -7.06 -3.24
CA THR A 423 5.84 -6.98 -2.50
C THR A 423 5.81 -7.83 -1.23
N SER A 424 6.76 -8.76 -1.08
CA SER A 424 6.81 -9.65 0.09
C SER A 424 8.22 -9.81 0.64
N THR A 425 8.31 -10.05 1.96
CA THR A 425 9.59 -10.36 2.61
C THR A 425 10.21 -11.66 2.11
N ARG A 426 9.39 -12.58 1.57
CA ARG A 426 9.86 -13.79 0.93
C ARG A 426 10.65 -13.47 -0.33
N GLU A 427 10.08 -12.66 -1.24
CA GLU A 427 10.77 -12.23 -2.47
C GLU A 427 12.07 -11.51 -2.17
N VAL A 428 12.06 -10.58 -1.19
CA VAL A 428 13.29 -9.90 -0.74
C VAL A 428 14.32 -10.91 -0.26
N THR A 429 13.91 -11.90 0.58
CA THR A 429 14.80 -12.90 1.15
C THR A 429 15.44 -13.80 0.07
N GLU A 430 14.66 -14.21 -0.93
CA GLU A 430 15.15 -15.03 -2.05
C GLU A 430 16.14 -14.26 -2.94
N ASN A 431 16.10 -12.93 -2.94
CA ASN A 431 16.95 -12.04 -3.74
C ASN A 431 18.04 -11.29 -2.93
N LEU A 432 18.30 -11.67 -1.69
CA LEU A 432 19.31 -11.01 -0.83
C LEU A 432 20.74 -11.04 -1.40
N HIS A 433 21.02 -11.88 -2.39
CA HIS A 433 22.28 -11.85 -3.14
C HIS A 433 22.52 -10.54 -3.90
N LYS A 434 21.45 -9.74 -4.15
CA LYS A 434 21.51 -8.39 -4.74
C LYS A 434 21.75 -7.29 -3.69
N ALA A 435 21.79 -7.62 -2.39
CA ALA A 435 21.96 -6.69 -1.28
C ALA A 435 23.35 -6.82 -0.64
N THR A 436 23.77 -5.76 0.05
CA THR A 436 25.01 -5.77 0.83
C THR A 436 24.70 -5.99 2.30
N ARG A 437 25.28 -7.01 2.94
CA ARG A 437 25.11 -7.24 4.38
C ARG A 437 25.82 -6.15 5.17
N VAL A 438 25.16 -5.60 6.18
CA VAL A 438 25.66 -4.59 7.11
C VAL A 438 25.64 -5.15 8.54
N GLN A 439 26.72 -4.94 9.31
CA GLN A 439 26.73 -5.30 10.72
C GLN A 439 26.08 -4.18 11.54
N TRP A 440 25.37 -4.52 12.64
CA TRP A 440 24.83 -3.52 13.55
C TRP A 440 25.91 -2.57 14.08
N SER A 441 27.10 -3.08 14.40
CA SER A 441 28.24 -2.29 14.85
C SER A 441 28.78 -1.29 13.82
N ASP A 442 28.51 -1.48 12.55
CA ASP A 442 28.96 -0.60 11.48
C ASP A 442 27.94 0.48 11.12
N LEU A 443 26.69 0.37 11.63
CA LEU A 443 25.63 1.35 11.37
C LEU A 443 26.05 2.82 11.61
N PRO A 444 26.83 3.17 12.68
CA PRO A 444 27.25 4.58 12.88
C PRO A 444 28.07 5.16 11.72
N LYS A 445 28.72 4.29 10.91
CA LYS A 445 29.45 4.72 9.72
C LYS A 445 28.56 4.87 8.48
N GLU A 446 27.44 4.15 8.46
CA GLU A 446 26.50 4.08 7.33
C GLU A 446 25.38 5.12 7.42
N ILE A 447 24.86 5.39 8.64
CA ILE A 447 23.66 6.23 8.83
C ILE A 447 23.87 7.24 9.97
N ASP A 448 23.18 8.38 9.85
CA ASP A 448 23.16 9.44 10.86
C ASP A 448 21.86 9.39 11.70
N PHE A 449 20.85 8.67 11.21
CA PHE A 449 19.54 8.50 11.84
C PHE A 449 18.95 7.15 11.42
N ALA A 450 18.40 6.39 12.37
CA ALA A 450 17.66 5.16 12.10
C ALA A 450 16.15 5.43 12.12
N PHE A 451 15.49 5.29 10.98
CA PHE A 451 14.03 5.30 10.91
C PHE A 451 13.51 3.87 11.09
N LEU A 452 12.94 3.57 12.26
CA LEU A 452 12.36 2.27 12.59
C LEU A 452 10.98 2.14 11.96
N ALA A 453 10.88 1.28 10.96
CA ALA A 453 9.62 0.83 10.36
C ALA A 453 9.35 -0.65 10.71
N LEU A 454 10.02 -1.17 11.75
CA LEU A 454 9.82 -2.51 12.29
C LEU A 454 8.54 -2.55 13.13
N HIS A 455 7.69 -3.55 12.91
CA HIS A 455 6.49 -3.78 13.69
C HIS A 455 6.58 -5.08 14.48
N GLY A 456 5.98 -5.09 15.67
CA GLY A 456 6.09 -6.17 16.64
C GLY A 456 7.50 -6.32 17.24
N ALA A 457 7.72 -7.39 18.01
CA ALA A 457 9.03 -7.68 18.61
C ALA A 457 10.03 -8.17 17.56
N PRO A 458 11.33 -7.75 17.60
CA PRO A 458 11.98 -6.89 18.58
C PRO A 458 11.92 -5.37 18.26
N GLY A 459 11.17 -4.95 17.24
CA GLY A 459 11.11 -3.56 16.78
C GLY A 459 10.42 -2.60 17.74
N GLU A 460 9.35 -3.05 18.40
CA GLU A 460 8.49 -2.20 19.24
C GLU A 460 8.61 -2.47 20.75
N ASN A 461 9.45 -3.41 21.18
CA ASN A 461 9.55 -3.82 22.59
C ASN A 461 10.77 -3.27 23.34
N GLY A 462 11.49 -2.31 22.76
CA GLY A 462 12.67 -1.69 23.38
C GLY A 462 14.02 -2.35 23.02
N VAL A 463 14.03 -3.53 22.40
CA VAL A 463 15.28 -4.25 22.08
C VAL A 463 16.10 -3.49 21.04
N VAL A 464 15.49 -3.12 19.91
CA VAL A 464 16.16 -2.38 18.84
C VAL A 464 16.51 -0.96 19.29
N GLN A 465 15.61 -0.32 20.04
CA GLN A 465 15.86 0.99 20.64
C GLN A 465 17.11 0.97 21.52
N GLY A 466 17.24 -0.04 22.42
CA GLY A 466 18.41 -0.19 23.28
C GLY A 466 19.70 -0.45 22.48
N ALA A 467 19.65 -1.22 21.42
CA ALA A 467 20.79 -1.42 20.53
C ALA A 467 21.25 -0.12 19.87
N LEU A 468 20.31 0.71 19.37
CA LEU A 468 20.61 2.00 18.76
C LEU A 468 21.13 3.03 19.76
N GLU A 469 20.60 3.04 21.00
CA GLU A 469 21.13 3.88 22.08
C GLU A 469 22.59 3.53 22.41
N MET A 470 22.92 2.24 22.49
CA MET A 470 24.31 1.79 22.70
C MET A 470 25.24 2.18 21.53
N LEU A 471 24.71 2.26 20.31
CA LEU A 471 25.45 2.69 19.12
C LEU A 471 25.43 4.21 18.93
N GLN A 472 24.77 4.95 19.81
CA GLN A 472 24.59 6.41 19.76
C GLN A 472 23.94 6.89 18.43
N ILE A 473 23.03 6.10 17.89
CA ILE A 473 22.28 6.44 16.66
C ILE A 473 20.91 6.96 17.07
N PRO A 474 20.54 8.21 16.72
CA PRO A 474 19.19 8.72 16.90
C PRO A 474 18.16 7.93 16.10
N TYR A 475 16.95 7.78 16.65
CA TYR A 475 15.85 7.06 16.00
C TYR A 475 14.49 7.72 16.26
N ASN A 476 13.46 7.30 15.51
CA ASN A 476 12.08 7.77 15.65
C ASN A 476 11.31 7.00 16.73
N GLY A 477 10.31 7.65 17.29
CA GLY A 477 9.40 7.06 18.28
C GLY A 477 9.94 7.07 19.71
N PRO A 478 9.21 6.43 20.64
CA PRO A 478 9.57 6.39 22.06
C PRO A 478 10.82 5.55 22.36
N GLY A 479 11.48 5.87 23.46
CA GLY A 479 12.65 5.14 23.96
C GLY A 479 12.32 3.77 24.56
N VAL A 480 13.37 3.09 25.06
CA VAL A 480 13.33 1.71 25.58
C VAL A 480 12.21 1.47 26.58
N PHE A 481 12.09 2.34 27.61
CA PHE A 481 11.08 2.15 28.67
C PHE A 481 9.66 2.14 28.14
N THR A 482 9.29 3.17 27.37
CA THR A 482 7.93 3.32 26.85
C THR A 482 7.59 2.21 25.84
N SER A 483 8.53 1.86 24.96
CA SER A 483 8.36 0.77 24.00
C SER A 483 8.13 -0.58 24.72
N ALA A 484 8.95 -0.90 25.71
CA ALA A 484 8.81 -2.14 26.49
C ALA A 484 7.51 -2.19 27.31
N LEU A 485 7.10 -1.07 27.90
CA LEU A 485 5.85 -0.98 28.64
C LEU A 485 4.64 -1.17 27.73
N CYS A 486 4.58 -0.41 26.63
CA CYS A 486 3.41 -0.36 25.73
C CYS A 486 3.22 -1.66 24.90
N MET A 487 4.26 -2.46 24.75
CA MET A 487 4.15 -3.77 24.10
C MET A 487 3.32 -4.76 24.92
N ASP A 488 3.32 -4.65 26.24
CA ASP A 488 2.55 -5.50 27.16
C ASP A 488 1.23 -4.82 27.54
N LYS A 489 0.12 -5.23 26.90
CA LYS A 489 -1.20 -4.63 27.11
C LYS A 489 -1.68 -4.68 28.56
N PHE A 490 -1.37 -5.77 29.28
CA PHE A 490 -1.75 -5.91 30.68
C PHE A 490 -1.01 -4.92 31.58
N LYS A 491 0.30 -4.80 31.39
CA LYS A 491 1.12 -3.85 32.15
C LYS A 491 0.77 -2.41 31.82
N THR A 492 0.60 -2.10 30.53
CA THR A 492 0.17 -0.76 30.06
C THR A 492 -1.14 -0.35 30.71
N ASN A 493 -2.16 -1.20 30.65
CA ASN A 493 -3.48 -0.89 31.21
C ASN A 493 -3.43 -0.69 32.73
N ASN A 494 -2.67 -1.52 33.45
CA ASN A 494 -2.50 -1.34 34.90
C ASN A 494 -1.73 -0.07 35.27
N PHE A 495 -0.71 0.28 34.46
CA PHE A 495 0.03 1.51 34.61
C PHE A 495 -0.86 2.73 34.36
N LEU A 496 -1.62 2.76 33.27
CA LEU A 496 -2.56 3.84 32.95
C LEU A 496 -3.66 3.98 34.01
N ARG A 497 -4.20 2.87 34.50
CA ARG A 497 -5.19 2.84 35.59
C ARG A 497 -4.65 3.49 36.88
N SER A 498 -3.38 3.25 37.24
CA SER A 498 -2.73 3.87 38.41
C SER A 498 -2.57 5.38 38.25
N HIS A 499 -2.63 5.92 37.03
CA HIS A 499 -2.63 7.35 36.73
C HIS A 499 -4.03 7.93 36.54
N GLY A 500 -5.11 7.18 36.85
CA GLY A 500 -6.49 7.64 36.75
C GLY A 500 -7.05 7.65 35.31
N ILE A 501 -6.38 7.02 34.40
CA ILE A 501 -6.83 6.91 33.01
C ILE A 501 -7.75 5.70 32.86
N ALA A 502 -8.88 5.88 32.20
CA ALA A 502 -9.83 4.81 31.98
C ALA A 502 -9.31 3.80 30.95
N VAL A 503 -9.28 2.54 31.36
CA VAL A 503 -8.88 1.38 30.58
C VAL A 503 -9.86 0.23 30.84
N PRO A 504 -9.97 -0.79 29.98
CA PRO A 504 -10.83 -1.94 30.24
C PRO A 504 -10.46 -2.66 31.55
N ALA A 505 -11.46 -3.21 32.25
CA ALA A 505 -11.18 -4.20 33.27
C ALA A 505 -10.47 -5.39 32.63
N ASN A 506 -9.46 -5.93 33.29
CA ASN A 506 -8.64 -6.98 32.69
C ASN A 506 -8.14 -8.02 33.69
N TRP A 507 -7.86 -9.22 33.20
CA TRP A 507 -7.28 -10.31 33.96
C TRP A 507 -6.29 -11.08 33.06
N LEU A 508 -5.05 -11.23 33.56
CA LEU A 508 -4.02 -12.01 32.88
C LEU A 508 -4.06 -13.46 33.39
N VAL A 509 -4.27 -14.39 32.48
CA VAL A 509 -4.29 -15.83 32.75
C VAL A 509 -3.00 -16.46 32.25
N SER A 510 -2.31 -17.23 33.07
CA SER A 510 -1.15 -18.01 32.64
C SER A 510 -1.55 -19.39 32.11
N LYS A 511 -0.75 -19.95 31.20
CA LYS A 511 -0.91 -21.32 30.72
C LYS A 511 -0.86 -22.34 31.86
N THR A 512 -0.02 -22.09 32.86
CA THR A 512 0.08 -22.93 34.07
C THR A 512 -1.21 -22.91 34.90
N GLU A 513 -1.83 -21.74 35.09
CA GLU A 513 -3.12 -21.58 35.78
C GLU A 513 -4.24 -22.31 35.00
N TYR A 514 -4.26 -22.15 33.66
CA TYR A 514 -5.23 -22.83 32.79
C TYR A 514 -5.12 -24.36 32.87
N LEU A 515 -3.90 -24.92 32.72
CA LEU A 515 -3.65 -26.36 32.73
C LEU A 515 -3.81 -26.96 34.15
N GLY A 516 -3.62 -26.18 35.19
CA GLY A 516 -3.84 -26.57 36.61
C GLY A 516 -5.31 -26.65 37.01
N GLY A 517 -6.23 -26.25 36.11
CA GLY A 517 -7.67 -26.15 36.35
C GLY A 517 -8.06 -24.74 36.75
N ILE A 518 -8.32 -23.90 35.73
CA ILE A 518 -8.76 -22.52 35.92
C ILE A 518 -10.04 -22.48 36.77
N ASP A 519 -10.10 -21.54 37.71
CA ASP A 519 -11.27 -21.31 38.57
C ASP A 519 -12.47 -20.81 37.74
N ILE A 520 -13.42 -21.70 37.45
CA ILE A 520 -14.61 -21.40 36.63
C ILE A 520 -15.47 -20.31 37.28
N GLN A 521 -15.58 -20.26 38.59
CA GLN A 521 -16.36 -19.26 39.31
C GLN A 521 -15.76 -17.86 39.12
N LYS A 522 -14.44 -17.78 39.05
CA LYS A 522 -13.72 -16.53 38.75
C LYS A 522 -13.94 -16.10 37.28
N VAL A 523 -13.99 -17.07 36.32
CA VAL A 523 -14.31 -16.79 34.94
C VAL A 523 -15.74 -16.27 34.79
N GLU A 524 -16.73 -16.92 35.42
CA GLU A 524 -18.12 -16.47 35.48
C GLU A 524 -18.23 -15.07 36.06
N THR A 525 -17.58 -14.82 37.21
CA THR A 525 -17.58 -13.50 37.85
C THR A 525 -17.00 -12.42 36.95
N PHE A 526 -15.92 -12.70 36.24
CA PHE A 526 -15.31 -11.76 35.31
C PHE A 526 -16.25 -11.46 34.12
N LEU A 527 -16.86 -12.49 33.55
CA LEU A 527 -17.84 -12.34 32.46
C LEU A 527 -19.04 -11.51 32.87
N ASP A 528 -19.61 -11.79 34.04
CA ASP A 528 -20.75 -11.01 34.60
C ASP A 528 -20.37 -9.54 34.83
N GLN A 529 -19.22 -9.27 35.44
CA GLN A 529 -18.70 -7.93 35.68
C GLN A 529 -18.41 -7.18 34.35
N SER A 530 -18.09 -7.90 33.29
CA SER A 530 -17.87 -7.38 31.94
C SER A 530 -19.17 -7.17 31.13
N GLY A 531 -20.35 -7.31 31.76
CA GLY A 531 -21.63 -7.12 31.10
C GLY A 531 -22.05 -8.27 30.20
N GLY A 532 -21.57 -9.49 30.45
CA GLY A 532 -21.93 -10.71 29.73
C GLY A 532 -21.13 -10.97 28.46
N ALA A 533 -20.12 -10.14 28.17
CA ALA A 533 -19.18 -10.36 27.07
C ALA A 533 -17.77 -9.91 27.42
N CYS A 534 -16.76 -10.61 26.96
CA CYS A 534 -15.36 -10.20 27.13
C CYS A 534 -14.54 -10.47 25.84
N ILE A 535 -13.36 -9.86 25.77
CA ILE A 535 -12.35 -10.14 24.75
C ILE A 535 -11.27 -11.03 25.35
N VAL A 536 -10.91 -12.08 24.63
CA VAL A 536 -9.79 -12.98 24.96
C VAL A 536 -8.73 -12.84 23.88
N LYS A 537 -7.51 -12.43 24.25
CA LYS A 537 -6.43 -12.14 23.29
C LYS A 537 -5.03 -12.38 23.89
N PRO A 538 -3.98 -12.51 23.07
CA PRO A 538 -2.59 -12.42 23.56
C PRO A 538 -2.33 -11.07 24.21
N HIS A 539 -1.49 -11.04 25.27
CA HIS A 539 -1.16 -9.80 25.97
C HIS A 539 -0.07 -8.97 25.27
N ASP A 540 0.72 -9.61 24.39
CA ASP A 540 1.96 -9.10 23.79
C ASP A 540 2.02 -9.21 22.27
N ASP A 541 0.88 -9.35 21.58
CA ASP A 541 0.80 -9.48 20.13
C ASP A 541 -0.01 -8.33 19.50
N GLY A 542 0.23 -8.08 18.18
CA GLY A 542 -0.39 -7.03 17.40
C GLY A 542 -1.43 -7.54 16.37
N CYS A 543 -1.91 -6.64 15.51
CA CYS A 543 -2.74 -6.89 14.32
C CYS A 543 -4.02 -7.71 14.52
N SER A 544 -4.62 -7.71 15.71
CA SER A 544 -5.84 -8.49 16.04
C SER A 544 -5.71 -10.00 15.79
N VAL A 545 -4.51 -10.54 15.81
CA VAL A 545 -4.26 -11.97 15.71
C VAL A 545 -4.74 -12.65 16.97
N MET A 546 -5.55 -13.72 16.83
CA MET A 546 -6.15 -14.48 17.95
C MET A 546 -6.96 -13.60 18.95
N VAL A 547 -7.64 -12.56 18.47
CA VAL A 547 -8.61 -11.79 19.27
C VAL A 547 -9.99 -12.42 19.14
N HIS A 548 -10.56 -12.87 20.26
CA HIS A 548 -11.85 -13.55 20.31
C HIS A 548 -12.82 -12.80 21.22
N LYS A 549 -14.01 -12.47 20.70
CA LYS A 549 -15.13 -12.07 21.54
C LYS A 549 -15.77 -13.34 22.11
N ALA A 550 -16.00 -13.39 23.41
CA ALA A 550 -16.63 -14.50 24.12
C ALA A 550 -17.81 -14.03 24.95
N GLU A 551 -18.95 -14.71 24.84
CA GLU A 551 -20.22 -14.42 25.54
C GLU A 551 -20.63 -15.57 26.49
N SER A 552 -19.77 -16.57 26.62
CA SER A 552 -19.96 -17.71 27.53
C SER A 552 -18.62 -18.21 28.08
N VAL A 553 -18.66 -18.86 29.22
CA VAL A 553 -17.50 -19.53 29.81
C VAL A 553 -16.86 -20.52 28.84
N GLN A 554 -17.67 -21.26 28.09
CA GLN A 554 -17.20 -22.25 27.14
C GLN A 554 -16.38 -21.59 26.01
N GLU A 555 -16.84 -20.45 25.48
CA GLU A 555 -16.12 -19.69 24.45
C GLU A 555 -14.81 -19.13 25.01
N ILE A 556 -14.79 -18.63 26.26
CA ILE A 556 -13.58 -18.18 26.91
C ILE A 556 -12.55 -19.31 26.99
N LEU A 557 -12.96 -20.49 27.45
CA LEU A 557 -12.05 -21.63 27.57
C LEU A 557 -11.53 -22.13 26.22
N GLN A 558 -12.36 -22.10 25.19
CA GLN A 558 -11.93 -22.41 23.82
C GLN A 558 -10.90 -21.40 23.28
N ALA A 559 -11.14 -20.09 23.48
CA ALA A 559 -10.22 -19.06 23.07
C ALA A 559 -8.87 -19.15 23.82
N LEU A 560 -8.91 -19.41 25.15
CA LEU A 560 -7.71 -19.66 25.94
C LEU A 560 -6.92 -20.88 25.45
N ALA A 561 -7.60 -21.97 25.10
CA ALA A 561 -6.95 -23.17 24.57
C ALA A 561 -6.16 -22.86 23.29
N LEU A 562 -6.77 -22.12 22.35
CA LEU A 562 -6.13 -21.70 21.09
C LEU A 562 -4.91 -20.80 21.34
N ILE A 563 -5.02 -19.80 22.21
CA ILE A 563 -3.92 -18.91 22.53
C ILE A 563 -2.76 -19.67 23.18
N PHE A 564 -3.05 -20.59 24.09
CA PHE A 564 -2.03 -21.36 24.80
C PHE A 564 -1.33 -22.44 23.96
N GLU A 565 -1.75 -22.67 22.71
CA GLU A 565 -0.95 -23.46 21.76
C GLU A 565 0.42 -22.80 21.49
N THR A 566 0.48 -21.45 21.50
CA THR A 566 1.67 -20.69 21.10
C THR A 566 2.15 -19.69 22.13
N LYS A 567 1.32 -19.33 23.13
CA LYS A 567 1.61 -18.28 24.13
C LYS A 567 1.60 -18.83 25.57
N GLU A 568 2.34 -18.18 26.46
CA GLU A 568 2.36 -18.51 27.89
C GLU A 568 1.31 -17.75 28.70
N TYR A 569 0.82 -16.62 28.16
CA TYR A 569 -0.19 -15.78 28.83
C TYR A 569 -1.28 -15.38 27.82
N ALA A 570 -2.51 -15.29 28.33
CA ALA A 570 -3.66 -14.75 27.66
C ALA A 570 -4.31 -13.64 28.49
N LEU A 571 -4.82 -12.61 27.85
CA LEU A 571 -5.48 -11.48 28.47
C LEU A 571 -6.98 -11.55 28.24
N LEU A 572 -7.76 -11.57 29.34
CA LEU A 572 -9.19 -11.32 29.29
C LEU A 572 -9.43 -9.84 29.55
N GLU A 573 -10.25 -9.20 28.71
CA GLU A 573 -10.62 -7.79 28.86
C GLU A 573 -12.13 -7.59 28.75
N GLU A 574 -12.65 -6.60 29.47
CA GLU A 574 -14.01 -6.10 29.37
C GLU A 574 -14.31 -5.75 27.90
N TYR A 575 -15.44 -6.23 27.39
CA TYR A 575 -15.93 -5.83 26.06
C TYR A 575 -16.55 -4.42 26.13
N ILE A 576 -15.87 -3.45 25.52
CA ILE A 576 -16.32 -2.04 25.54
C ILE A 576 -17.29 -1.78 24.40
N VAL A 577 -18.51 -1.36 24.73
CA VAL A 577 -19.50 -0.89 23.78
C VAL A 577 -19.33 0.62 23.60
N GLY A 578 -19.00 1.07 22.39
CA GLY A 578 -18.74 2.49 22.11
C GLY A 578 -18.27 2.70 20.65
N MET A 579 -17.92 3.93 20.34
CA MET A 579 -17.32 4.27 19.05
C MET A 579 -15.81 3.96 19.10
N GLU A 580 -15.35 3.02 18.28
CA GLU A 580 -13.94 2.68 18.15
C GLU A 580 -13.19 3.77 17.40
N LEU A 581 -12.14 4.29 18.01
CA LEU A 581 -11.33 5.40 17.51
C LEU A 581 -9.86 5.05 17.56
N THR A 582 -9.14 5.57 16.58
CA THR A 582 -7.68 5.58 16.57
C THR A 582 -7.18 7.01 16.42
N VAL A 583 -6.14 7.39 17.19
CA VAL A 583 -5.66 8.77 17.25
C VAL A 583 -4.14 8.81 17.28
N GLY A 584 -3.55 9.54 16.34
CA GLY A 584 -2.13 9.84 16.35
C GLY A 584 -1.79 10.90 17.42
N VAL A 585 -0.68 10.71 18.11
CA VAL A 585 -0.11 11.72 19.01
C VAL A 585 1.32 12.00 18.58
N VAL A 586 1.71 13.29 18.51
CA VAL A 586 3.01 13.74 18.01
C VAL A 586 3.57 14.80 18.95
N GLY A 587 4.85 14.68 19.35
CA GLY A 587 5.55 15.65 20.19
C GLY A 587 6.44 15.00 21.25
N ASN A 588 7.31 15.81 21.89
CA ASN A 588 8.34 15.36 22.83
C ASN A 588 8.10 15.79 24.30
N SER A 589 7.22 16.74 24.53
CA SER A 589 6.91 17.23 25.88
C SER A 589 5.42 17.54 26.01
N PRO A 590 4.86 17.58 27.22
CA PRO A 590 3.46 17.90 27.43
C PRO A 590 3.00 19.20 26.76
N GLU A 591 3.89 20.18 26.62
CA GLU A 591 3.61 21.50 26.05
C GLU A 591 3.60 21.47 24.49
N THR A 592 4.46 20.63 23.90
CA THR A 592 4.61 20.53 22.44
C THR A 592 3.81 19.38 21.85
N MET A 593 3.34 18.47 22.71
CA MET A 593 2.57 17.28 22.29
C MET A 593 1.17 17.65 21.85
N ARG A 594 0.77 17.17 20.67
CA ARG A 594 -0.58 17.31 20.13
C ARG A 594 -1.16 15.98 19.72
N ALA A 595 -2.46 15.83 19.84
CA ALA A 595 -3.20 14.71 19.30
C ALA A 595 -3.86 15.15 17.99
N LEU A 596 -3.72 14.33 16.96
CA LEU A 596 -4.30 14.57 15.64
C LEU A 596 -5.82 14.36 15.65
N ALA A 597 -6.49 14.63 14.55
CA ALA A 597 -7.93 14.38 14.40
C ALA A 597 -8.25 12.89 14.56
N PRO A 598 -9.20 12.49 15.43
CA PRO A 598 -9.56 11.08 15.60
C PRO A 598 -10.11 10.47 14.30
N SER A 599 -9.72 9.23 14.01
CA SER A 599 -10.32 8.41 12.96
C SER A 599 -11.26 7.39 13.57
N GLN A 600 -12.45 7.24 12.99
CA GLN A 600 -13.41 6.20 13.34
C GLN A 600 -13.24 5.01 12.40
N SER A 601 -13.05 3.82 12.96
CA SER A 601 -13.08 2.56 12.20
C SER A 601 -14.48 1.99 12.20
N ILE A 602 -15.00 1.64 11.00
CA ILE A 602 -16.34 1.09 10.83
C ILE A 602 -16.20 -0.36 10.37
N ALA A 603 -16.41 -1.29 11.31
CA ALA A 603 -16.39 -2.72 11.02
C ALA A 603 -17.77 -3.18 10.51
N LYS A 604 -17.80 -4.00 9.45
CA LYS A 604 -19.04 -4.58 8.93
C LYS A 604 -19.62 -5.68 9.84
N LYS A 605 -18.80 -6.33 10.66
CA LYS A 605 -19.17 -7.47 11.52
C LYS A 605 -18.68 -7.34 12.98
N GLY A 606 -18.67 -6.16 13.56
CA GLY A 606 -18.42 -5.96 14.99
C GLY A 606 -16.95 -5.93 15.44
N VAL A 607 -16.02 -6.62 14.77
CA VAL A 607 -14.56 -6.55 14.97
C VAL A 607 -13.91 -6.46 13.60
N LEU A 608 -12.97 -5.51 13.42
CA LEU A 608 -12.22 -5.35 12.17
C LEU A 608 -11.38 -6.59 11.86
N SER A 609 -11.69 -7.23 10.74
CA SER A 609 -10.88 -8.36 10.23
C SER A 609 -9.56 -7.87 9.59
N MET A 610 -8.60 -8.78 9.42
CA MET A 610 -7.37 -8.49 8.67
C MET A 610 -7.66 -8.00 7.24
N GLU A 611 -8.66 -8.58 6.59
CA GLU A 611 -9.09 -8.19 5.25
C GLU A 611 -9.64 -6.76 5.24
N GLU A 612 -10.44 -6.37 6.24
CA GLU A 612 -10.97 -5.01 6.37
C GLU A 612 -9.88 -3.98 6.68
N LYS A 613 -8.78 -4.39 7.29
CA LYS A 613 -7.63 -3.51 7.59
C LYS A 613 -6.71 -3.27 6.39
N PHE A 614 -6.51 -4.28 5.54
CA PHE A 614 -5.43 -4.27 4.53
C PHE A 614 -5.90 -4.36 3.06
N LEU A 615 -7.13 -4.85 2.79
CA LEU A 615 -7.65 -4.88 1.42
C LEU A 615 -8.14 -3.50 0.98
N PRO A 616 -7.67 -2.99 -0.16
CA PRO A 616 -8.21 -1.77 -0.74
C PRO A 616 -9.73 -1.87 -0.92
N GLY A 617 -10.47 -0.97 -0.26
CA GLY A 617 -11.93 -0.93 -0.36
C GLY A 617 -12.73 -1.85 0.58
N ALA A 618 -12.11 -2.70 1.41
CA ALA A 618 -12.81 -3.63 2.29
C ALA A 618 -13.29 -2.99 3.61
N GLY A 619 -12.46 -2.19 4.28
CA GLY A 619 -12.80 -1.46 5.51
C GLY A 619 -13.29 -0.04 5.24
N GLU A 620 -13.97 0.59 6.19
CA GLU A 620 -14.36 2.00 6.14
C GLU A 620 -13.73 2.75 7.31
N ASN A 621 -13.09 3.89 7.00
CA ASN A 621 -12.41 4.74 7.97
C ASN A 621 -12.83 6.19 7.76
N GLN A 622 -13.41 6.80 8.78
CA GLN A 622 -13.85 8.20 8.73
C GLN A 622 -12.90 9.08 9.53
N THR A 623 -12.25 10.02 8.87
CA THR A 623 -11.38 11.03 9.48
C THR A 623 -11.78 12.43 8.99
N PRO A 624 -12.12 13.38 9.87
CA PRO A 624 -12.35 13.20 11.32
C PRO A 624 -13.52 12.27 11.64
N ALA A 625 -13.49 11.67 12.82
CA ALA A 625 -14.61 10.89 13.34
C ALA A 625 -15.88 11.74 13.45
N GLN A 626 -17.04 11.12 13.25
CA GLN A 626 -18.34 11.81 13.38
C GLN A 626 -18.72 12.03 14.85
N LEU A 627 -18.04 12.94 15.51
CA LEU A 627 -18.27 13.37 16.87
C LEU A 627 -18.52 14.88 16.94
N ALA A 628 -19.20 15.34 18.00
CA ALA A 628 -19.30 16.74 18.30
C ALA A 628 -17.92 17.34 18.58
N PRO A 629 -17.65 18.62 18.24
CA PRO A 629 -16.33 19.24 18.44
C PRO A 629 -15.77 19.10 19.87
N GLU A 630 -16.64 19.24 20.88
CA GLU A 630 -16.24 19.07 22.29
C GLU A 630 -15.86 17.63 22.62
N ASP A 631 -16.44 16.63 21.97
CA ASP A 631 -16.09 15.23 22.17
C ASP A 631 -14.81 14.86 21.42
N ILE A 632 -14.53 15.47 20.28
CA ILE A 632 -13.22 15.37 19.61
C ILE A 632 -12.11 15.87 20.54
N VAL A 633 -12.26 17.07 21.11
CA VAL A 633 -11.31 17.62 22.07
C VAL A 633 -11.12 16.69 23.29
N ARG A 634 -12.22 16.14 23.81
CA ARG A 634 -12.17 15.18 24.93
C ARG A 634 -11.35 13.93 24.58
N VAL A 635 -11.52 13.39 23.39
CA VAL A 635 -10.73 12.24 22.89
C VAL A 635 -9.27 12.62 22.76
N GLN A 636 -8.97 13.76 22.14
CA GLN A 636 -7.60 14.24 21.94
C GLN A 636 -6.87 14.46 23.28
N GLU A 637 -7.53 15.05 24.27
CA GLU A 637 -6.97 15.23 25.62
C GLU A 637 -6.73 13.90 26.32
N ALA A 638 -7.66 12.94 26.23
CA ALA A 638 -7.51 11.63 26.87
C ALA A 638 -6.32 10.85 26.30
N VAL A 639 -6.15 10.80 24.99
CA VAL A 639 -5.03 10.09 24.35
C VAL A 639 -3.71 10.80 24.62
N LYS A 640 -3.68 12.14 24.59
CA LYS A 640 -2.50 12.94 24.96
C LYS A 640 -2.07 12.63 26.40
N ASN A 641 -3.01 12.63 27.35
CA ASN A 641 -2.72 12.32 28.76
C ASN A 641 -2.22 10.88 28.95
N ALA A 642 -2.76 9.92 28.19
CA ALA A 642 -2.28 8.53 28.20
C ALA A 642 -0.82 8.44 27.70
N PHE A 643 -0.48 9.15 26.62
CA PHE A 643 0.88 9.16 26.09
C PHE A 643 1.87 9.86 27.02
N ILE A 644 1.47 10.95 27.67
CA ILE A 644 2.26 11.63 28.71
C ILE A 644 2.50 10.68 29.90
N ALA A 645 1.47 9.98 30.36
CA ALA A 645 1.58 9.06 31.48
C ALA A 645 2.65 7.99 31.28
N VAL A 646 2.69 7.37 30.09
CA VAL A 646 3.72 6.37 29.74
C VAL A 646 5.08 6.99 29.38
N ARG A 647 5.27 8.29 29.57
CA ARG A 647 6.47 9.05 29.18
C ARG A 647 6.78 8.95 27.68
N GLY A 648 5.72 8.96 26.88
CA GLY A 648 5.84 8.90 25.42
C GLY A 648 6.52 10.14 24.85
N CYS A 649 7.21 9.95 23.73
CA CYS A 649 7.86 11.00 22.97
C CYS A 649 7.92 10.60 21.49
N GLY A 650 8.21 11.55 20.59
CA GLY A 650 8.20 11.34 19.17
C GLY A 650 6.77 11.28 18.62
N TYR A 651 6.30 10.10 18.35
CA TYR A 651 4.94 9.87 17.84
C TYR A 651 4.40 8.49 18.29
N SER A 652 3.09 8.35 18.24
CA SER A 652 2.41 7.07 18.48
C SER A 652 1.02 7.07 17.85
N ARG A 653 0.36 5.91 17.86
CA ARG A 653 -1.07 5.74 17.58
C ARG A 653 -1.72 5.11 18.80
N ILE A 654 -2.80 5.71 19.27
CA ILE A 654 -3.54 5.24 20.44
C ILE A 654 -4.92 4.82 19.99
N ASP A 655 -5.28 3.58 20.30
CA ASP A 655 -6.58 3.02 20.01
C ASP A 655 -7.44 3.09 21.28
N CYS A 656 -8.69 3.60 21.13
CA CYS A 656 -9.58 3.86 22.26
C CYS A 656 -11.07 3.74 21.87
N PHE A 657 -11.95 3.62 22.85
CA PHE A 657 -13.37 3.75 22.68
C PHE A 657 -13.89 5.06 23.26
N PHE A 658 -14.73 5.77 22.51
CA PHE A 658 -15.55 6.84 23.04
C PHE A 658 -16.92 6.27 23.42
N GLN A 659 -17.35 6.51 24.68
CA GLN A 659 -18.67 6.15 25.20
C GLN A 659 -19.45 7.41 25.54
N ASN A 660 -20.70 7.47 25.03
CA ASN A 660 -21.67 8.49 25.45
C ASN A 660 -22.28 8.14 26.82
N GLU A 661 -23.18 8.98 27.33
CA GLU A 661 -23.79 8.82 28.64
C GLU A 661 -24.56 7.50 28.81
N MET A 662 -25.20 7.00 27.74
CA MET A 662 -25.98 5.75 27.78
C MET A 662 -25.09 4.49 27.74
N GLN A 663 -23.94 4.58 27.12
CA GLN A 663 -22.99 3.46 26.98
C GLN A 663 -22.05 3.35 28.19
N SER A 664 -21.80 4.47 28.84
CA SER A 664 -20.88 4.55 29.98
C SER A 664 -21.51 4.03 31.26
N PRO A 665 -20.86 3.12 32.00
CA PRO A 665 -21.36 2.61 33.28
C PRO A 665 -21.46 3.72 34.36
N THR A 666 -20.82 4.87 34.15
CA THR A 666 -20.89 6.02 35.09
C THR A 666 -21.98 7.02 34.73
N GLY A 667 -22.70 6.82 33.61
CA GLY A 667 -23.67 7.79 33.07
C GLY A 667 -23.05 9.11 32.56
N LYS A 668 -21.71 9.15 32.38
CA LYS A 668 -20.97 10.30 31.85
C LYS A 668 -20.14 9.90 30.65
N LYS A 669 -20.01 10.80 29.68
CA LYS A 669 -19.11 10.58 28.53
C LYS A 669 -17.69 10.28 29.01
N ARG A 670 -17.08 9.22 28.46
CA ARG A 670 -15.70 8.84 28.76
C ARG A 670 -14.95 8.31 27.55
N VAL A 671 -13.64 8.34 27.61
CA VAL A 671 -12.72 7.72 26.66
C VAL A 671 -11.98 6.58 27.37
N VAL A 672 -12.04 5.38 26.80
CA VAL A 672 -11.39 4.18 27.35
C VAL A 672 -10.21 3.82 26.46
N ILE A 673 -8.99 3.88 26.96
CA ILE A 673 -7.76 3.56 26.22
C ILE A 673 -7.61 2.05 26.14
N LEU A 674 -7.38 1.52 24.93
CA LEU A 674 -7.16 0.10 24.68
C LEU A 674 -5.68 -0.27 24.62
N GLU A 675 -4.94 0.45 23.74
CA GLU A 675 -3.53 0.19 23.52
C GLU A 675 -2.81 1.43 22.97
N ILE A 676 -1.50 1.46 23.16
CA ILE A 676 -0.60 2.51 22.67
C ILE A 676 0.42 1.84 21.74
N ASN A 677 0.34 2.12 20.45
CA ASN A 677 1.26 1.62 19.43
C ASN A 677 2.42 2.61 19.28
N THR A 678 3.61 2.23 19.70
CA THR A 678 4.78 3.12 19.76
C THR A 678 5.46 3.35 18.42
N LEU A 679 5.34 2.41 17.48
CA LEU A 679 5.76 2.54 16.09
C LEU A 679 4.61 2.13 15.15
N PRO A 680 3.56 2.96 15.03
CA PRO A 680 2.41 2.62 14.22
C PRO A 680 2.79 2.44 12.75
N ALA A 681 2.06 1.56 12.05
CA ALA A 681 2.27 1.32 10.64
C ALA A 681 2.17 2.61 9.81
N LEU A 682 3.10 2.76 8.88
CA LEU A 682 3.22 3.89 7.96
C LEU A 682 3.01 3.46 6.50
N THR A 683 2.08 2.53 6.29
CA THR A 683 1.64 2.12 4.94
C THR A 683 0.96 3.28 4.20
N PRO A 684 0.82 3.23 2.86
CA PRO A 684 0.35 4.38 2.07
C PRO A 684 -0.98 5.00 2.49
N ALA A 685 -1.88 4.20 3.08
CA ALA A 685 -3.22 4.62 3.50
C ALA A 685 -3.45 4.47 5.01
N THR A 686 -2.43 4.69 5.83
CA THR A 686 -2.56 4.61 7.29
C THR A 686 -3.36 5.77 7.87
N CYS A 687 -4.10 5.52 8.96
CA CYS A 687 -4.85 6.53 9.69
C CYS A 687 -3.99 7.74 10.10
N LEU A 688 -2.72 7.53 10.43
CA LEU A 688 -1.82 8.60 10.83
C LEU A 688 -1.63 9.66 9.71
N PHE A 689 -1.48 9.22 8.45
CA PHE A 689 -1.41 10.15 7.31
C PHE A 689 -2.76 10.81 7.03
N HIS A 690 -3.89 10.11 7.20
CA HIS A 690 -5.22 10.70 7.10
C HIS A 690 -5.41 11.84 8.10
N GLN A 691 -5.01 11.61 9.34
CA GLN A 691 -5.14 12.55 10.45
C GLN A 691 -4.23 13.77 10.28
N ALA A 692 -2.98 13.55 9.87
CA ALA A 692 -2.04 14.63 9.57
C ALA A 692 -2.52 15.48 8.39
N ALA A 693 -3.13 14.86 7.38
CA ALA A 693 -3.68 15.56 6.23
C ALA A 693 -4.87 16.47 6.59
N GLU A 694 -5.67 16.15 7.62
CA GLU A 694 -6.70 17.06 8.14
C GLU A 694 -6.10 18.34 8.78
N GLU A 695 -4.84 18.28 9.26
CA GLU A 695 -4.09 19.43 9.75
C GLU A 695 -3.30 20.15 8.60
N GLY A 696 -3.48 19.71 7.35
CA GLY A 696 -2.78 20.29 6.19
C GLY A 696 -1.34 19.79 6.00
N LEU A 697 -0.91 18.75 6.74
CA LEU A 697 0.42 18.16 6.62
C LEU A 697 0.41 17.05 5.55
N ARG A 698 1.35 17.13 4.61
CA ARG A 698 1.61 16.01 3.68
C ARG A 698 2.38 14.92 4.42
N PRO A 699 2.35 13.66 3.94
CA PRO A 699 3.16 12.58 4.53
C PRO A 699 4.64 12.93 4.67
N THR A 700 5.22 13.60 3.68
CA THR A 700 6.62 14.09 3.73
C THR A 700 6.84 15.03 4.92
N ASP A 701 5.92 15.98 5.17
CA ASP A 701 6.03 16.95 6.26
C ASP A 701 5.94 16.26 7.62
N LEU A 702 5.03 15.28 7.76
CA LEU A 702 4.92 14.47 8.98
C LEU A 702 6.18 13.62 9.22
N LEU A 703 6.72 12.98 8.19
CA LEU A 703 7.94 12.17 8.31
C LEU A 703 9.14 13.05 8.68
N ASP A 704 9.26 14.25 8.11
CA ASP A 704 10.27 15.24 8.49
C ASP A 704 10.12 15.62 9.97
N GLU A 705 8.91 15.88 10.44
CA GLU A 705 8.64 16.19 11.84
C GLU A 705 9.04 15.03 12.76
N ILE A 706 8.69 13.78 12.42
CA ILE A 706 9.06 12.57 13.17
C ILE A 706 10.59 12.46 13.29
N ILE A 707 11.33 12.67 12.20
CA ILE A 707 12.80 12.64 12.20
C ILE A 707 13.36 13.74 13.12
N MET A 708 12.82 14.96 13.02
CA MET A 708 13.29 16.08 13.84
C MET A 708 13.00 15.86 15.34
N LEU A 709 11.83 15.29 15.68
CA LEU A 709 11.50 14.90 17.04
C LEU A 709 12.47 13.85 17.58
N GLY A 710 12.76 12.80 16.82
CA GLY A 710 13.75 11.77 17.18
C GLY A 710 15.13 12.35 17.42
N LYS A 711 15.61 13.23 16.55
CA LYS A 711 16.90 13.94 16.75
C LYS A 711 16.93 14.75 18.03
N HIS A 712 15.85 15.45 18.38
CA HIS A 712 15.80 16.27 19.60
C HIS A 712 15.84 15.42 20.86
N ILE A 713 15.23 14.24 20.87
CA ILE A 713 15.27 13.32 22.02
C ILE A 713 16.72 12.88 22.28
N HIS A 714 17.43 12.53 21.23
CA HIS A 714 18.77 11.94 21.32
C HIS A 714 19.90 12.96 21.44
N LYS A 715 19.70 14.25 21.10
CA LYS A 715 20.68 15.32 21.35
C LYS A 715 21.10 15.48 22.81
N LYS A 716 20.31 15.05 23.75
CA LYS A 716 20.65 15.06 25.19
C LYS A 716 21.80 14.09 25.54
N TYR A 717 22.16 13.19 24.67
CA TYR A 717 23.30 12.28 24.83
C TYR A 717 24.59 12.80 24.14
N GLU A 718 24.50 13.86 23.31
CA GLU A 718 25.68 14.58 22.85
C GLU A 718 26.23 15.44 23.97
N ALA A 719 27.33 14.94 24.56
CA ALA A 719 28.28 15.69 25.39
C ALA A 719 27.80 16.14 26.79
N VAL A 720 27.98 15.28 27.74
CA VAL A 720 28.94 15.59 28.78
C VAL A 720 30.23 14.85 28.41
N SER A 721 31.04 15.46 27.56
CA SER A 721 32.43 15.02 27.44
C SER A 721 33.06 15.32 28.79
N VAL A 722 33.44 14.27 29.51
CA VAL A 722 34.11 14.32 30.84
C VAL A 722 35.49 15.00 30.72
N ASP A 723 35.95 15.34 29.54
CA ASP A 723 37.29 15.93 29.28
C ASP A 723 37.42 17.41 29.62
N THR A 724 36.32 18.16 29.85
CA THR A 724 36.45 19.58 30.27
C THR A 724 36.39 19.81 31.78
N ALA A 725 36.10 18.78 32.57
CA ALA A 725 36.04 18.91 34.02
C ALA A 725 37.36 18.52 34.74
N LEU A 726 38.27 17.82 34.07
CA LEU A 726 39.57 17.44 34.69
C LEU A 726 40.69 18.44 34.37
N ASP A 727 40.66 19.17 33.27
CA ASP A 727 41.67 20.18 32.91
C ASP A 727 41.57 21.48 33.72
N THR A 728 40.46 21.75 34.40
CA THR A 728 40.32 22.94 35.26
C THR A 728 40.75 22.74 36.72
N GLN A 729 41.05 21.52 37.14
CA GLN A 729 41.57 21.24 38.51
C GLN A 729 43.09 21.11 38.57
N GLU A 730 43.80 20.88 37.47
CA GLU A 730 45.28 20.81 37.48
C GLU A 730 45.94 22.20 37.28
N GLN A 731 45.25 23.21 36.79
CA GLN A 731 45.82 24.56 36.68
C GLN A 731 45.70 25.43 37.92
N THR A 732 45.00 25.00 38.98
CA THR A 732 44.89 25.74 40.23
C THR A 732 45.80 25.23 41.35
N GLN A 733 46.67 24.24 41.12
CA GLN A 733 47.65 23.76 42.14
C GLN A 733 49.12 24.07 41.81
N SER A 734 49.42 24.89 40.78
CA SER A 734 50.80 25.31 40.46
C SER A 734 51.11 26.75 40.78
N GLU A 735 50.20 27.50 41.45
CA GLU A 735 50.46 28.84 41.95
C GLU A 735 50.03 28.97 43.43
N VAL A 736 50.74 28.31 44.33
CA VAL A 736 50.93 28.76 45.74
C VAL A 736 52.33 28.32 46.22
#